data_5d8d77a3a9e526308e1143a81cd38270
#
_entry.id   5d8d77a3a9e526308e1143a81cd38270
#
_cell.length_a   1.000
_cell.length_b   1.000
_cell.length_c   1.000
_cell.angle_alpha   90.00
_cell.angle_beta   90.00
_cell.angle_gamma   90.00
#
_symmetry.space_group_name_H-M   'P 1'
#
loop_
_entity.id
_entity.type
_entity.pdbx_description
1 polymer ?
#
loop_
_entity_poly.entity_id
_entity_poly.type
_entity_poly.pdbx_seq_one_letter_code
_entity_poly.pdbx_strand_id
1 'polypeptide(L)'
;MFVLLLIAGPLLAQEGDCALVLTGVVLDEHDRTPLAYAAVAVDDGLHGVTADELGRFRLEGLCSGPLRIRVTHLGCDPLEVRLELKDDRDVTLFLEHHAHELDQFELVRERPDENVGHSKAELDRAAMDRSTGRTIAEMLDGINGVDLQQSGPTISKPVIRGLSGNRVLLLNQGVRQEDQQWGTEHAPNLDPFSTDRITVVRGAASVQYGSDALGGVIITEPVQLPERERLRGEVRAIGMLNGRGGGGTGVLEGAVARVPGLAWRVQGSGRVLGDAQAPRYVLSNTGLRESGVSASVALERHRSGARAYYSWFARELGILRASHIGNLTDLENAIASGEPAYTAPFTHAIEVPRQTVRHHLLKTEAYWRPNEVDQLVLTYAYQADDRQEFDIRRAGRSAIPALDLFLNTHSAELVYKHFLGRHVHGRIGVNGLWQENANIPGTGVRPLIPDHDRRTGGIFLIEHLPLNERLELEAGARLDAALLQVRTFDAQDEYITPEHRFTNHAFSLGANWTATDSLRLRAGLNSAFRPPHVSELYSQGLHHGSAAIEEGDPTLGSERMLQATLDTEWGSGNGRWSGALSLHASRTDGFIYLRPEGYRLTIRGAFPVFRYTATDVLMWGTDAQVRFRPVPAWTIELQGGLVRGRDLGQDEWLFQVPADRAGLAVGWQRTKGATSLSLRGAVRWVRVQDRVPIGLDFTDPPPGYALLALDLLVERPLGKDRMQLGIRGDNLLNTAYRDYLDRFRYYADARGVDLTLWITWRFGHAERLP
;
A
#
# COMPACT_ATOMS: atom_id res chain seq x y z
N MET A 1 -31.24 57.20 58.79
CA MET A 1 -30.22 58.04 59.46
C MET A 1 -29.21 57.09 60.07
N PHE A 2 -28.17 56.86 59.37
CA PHE A 2 -26.79 56.55 59.77
C PHE A 2 -26.00 56.21 58.52
N VAL A 3 -25.12 57.10 58.12
CA VAL A 3 -24.19 57.01 57.02
C VAL A 3 -22.97 56.28 57.55
N LEU A 4 -22.53 55.22 56.91
CA LEU A 4 -21.20 54.63 57.11
C LEU A 4 -20.38 54.84 55.82
N LEU A 5 -19.43 55.78 55.89
CA LEU A 5 -18.36 55.94 54.92
C LEU A 5 -17.38 54.74 55.03
N LEU A 6 -17.21 54.00 53.94
CA LEU A 6 -16.10 53.12 53.78
C LEU A 6 -15.06 53.77 52.86
N ILE A 7 -13.91 54.08 53.46
CA ILE A 7 -12.71 54.61 52.83
C ILE A 7 -12.08 53.39 52.00
N ALA A 8 -12.14 53.46 50.69
CA ALA A 8 -11.39 52.61 49.81
C ALA A 8 -10.00 53.26 49.57
N GLY A 9 -8.96 52.69 50.14
CA GLY A 9 -7.59 53.02 49.78
C GLY A 9 -7.25 52.42 48.40
N PRO A 10 -6.47 53.09 47.56
CA PRO A 10 -6.04 52.52 46.29
C PRO A 10 -5.00 51.45 46.56
N LEU A 11 -5.31 50.20 46.16
CA LEU A 11 -4.30 49.21 45.92
C LEU A 11 -3.49 49.64 44.66
N LEU A 12 -2.29 50.14 44.91
CA LEU A 12 -1.28 50.30 43.86
C LEU A 12 -0.91 48.90 43.38
N ALA A 13 -1.47 48.48 42.25
CA ALA A 13 -0.94 47.39 41.48
C ALA A 13 0.42 47.86 40.97
N GLN A 14 1.47 47.16 41.36
CA GLN A 14 2.82 47.32 40.83
C GLN A 14 2.76 46.77 39.39
N GLU A 15 2.69 47.65 38.39
CA GLU A 15 2.92 47.29 36.98
C GLU A 15 4.38 46.85 36.86
N GLY A 16 4.61 45.55 36.91
CA GLY A 16 5.89 44.96 36.46
C GLY A 16 6.04 45.22 34.97
N ASP A 17 7.23 45.65 34.57
CA ASP A 17 7.60 45.87 33.17
C ASP A 17 7.47 44.54 32.41
N CYS A 18 6.29 44.27 31.83
CA CYS A 18 5.98 43.04 31.05
C CYS A 18 6.33 43.30 29.58
N ALA A 19 7.61 43.34 29.24
CA ALA A 19 8.12 43.64 27.91
C ALA A 19 8.87 42.48 27.26
N LEU A 20 8.88 41.30 27.91
CA LEU A 20 9.63 40.15 27.41
C LEU A 20 8.88 39.43 26.27
N VAL A 21 9.66 38.84 25.40
CA VAL A 21 9.21 38.14 24.21
C VAL A 21 9.62 36.67 24.26
N LEU A 22 8.67 35.78 24.05
CA LEU A 22 8.94 34.35 23.83
C LEU A 22 8.68 34.01 22.37
N THR A 23 9.71 33.60 21.68
CA THR A 23 9.63 33.06 20.32
C THR A 23 9.87 31.56 20.33
N GLY A 24 9.41 30.87 19.27
CA GLY A 24 9.73 29.45 19.12
C GLY A 24 9.08 28.83 17.92
N VAL A 25 9.28 27.51 17.79
CA VAL A 25 8.69 26.67 16.77
C VAL A 25 8.03 25.46 17.43
N VAL A 26 6.86 25.06 16.91
CA VAL A 26 6.13 23.86 17.32
C VAL A 26 6.31 22.83 16.23
N LEU A 27 6.88 21.68 16.58
CA LEU A 27 7.20 20.58 15.68
C LEU A 27 6.49 19.31 16.14
N ASP A 28 6.23 18.41 15.20
CA ASP A 28 5.83 17.04 15.48
C ASP A 28 6.99 16.28 16.15
N GLU A 29 6.70 15.48 17.17
CA GLU A 29 7.74 14.77 17.92
C GLU A 29 8.39 13.65 17.11
N HIS A 30 7.64 13.02 16.19
CA HIS A 30 8.10 11.86 15.42
C HIS A 30 8.92 12.21 14.18
N ASP A 31 8.39 13.09 13.33
CA ASP A 31 8.98 13.38 12.04
C ASP A 31 9.60 14.78 11.91
N ARG A 32 9.47 15.59 13.00
CA ARG A 32 10.02 16.95 13.09
C ARG A 32 9.42 17.93 12.09
N THR A 33 8.28 17.60 11.51
CA THR A 33 7.57 18.55 10.65
C THR A 33 6.98 19.67 11.48
N PRO A 34 6.96 20.93 10.96
CA PRO A 34 6.31 22.03 11.62
C PRO A 34 4.82 21.80 11.81
N LEU A 35 4.31 21.99 13.02
CA LEU A 35 2.88 21.94 13.31
C LEU A 35 2.28 23.33 13.09
N ALA A 36 1.86 23.56 11.85
CA ALA A 36 1.23 24.80 11.44
C ALA A 36 -0.03 25.08 12.25
N TYR A 37 -0.21 26.33 12.66
CA TYR A 37 -1.38 26.80 13.42
C TYR A 37 -1.58 26.15 14.80
N ALA A 38 -0.55 25.59 15.39
CA ALA A 38 -0.57 25.19 16.79
C ALA A 38 -0.91 26.40 17.66
N ALA A 39 -1.89 26.26 18.55
CA ALA A 39 -2.24 27.31 19.48
C ALA A 39 -1.32 27.25 20.70
N VAL A 40 -0.62 28.35 20.97
CA VAL A 40 0.29 28.50 22.10
C VAL A 40 -0.33 29.54 23.04
N ALA A 41 -0.72 29.13 24.24
CA ALA A 41 -1.37 29.99 25.21
C ALA A 41 -0.66 29.96 26.57
N VAL A 42 -0.62 31.09 27.25
CA VAL A 42 -0.18 31.20 28.64
C VAL A 42 -1.35 30.94 29.59
N ASP A 43 -1.09 30.31 30.71
CA ASP A 43 -2.12 29.91 31.71
C ASP A 43 -2.80 31.14 32.41
N ASP A 44 -2.37 32.37 32.06
CA ASP A 44 -2.98 33.63 32.55
C ASP A 44 -4.30 33.96 31.83
N GLY A 45 -4.63 33.28 30.74
CA GLY A 45 -5.82 33.46 29.93
C GLY A 45 -5.86 34.79 29.13
N LEU A 46 -4.77 35.57 29.15
CA LEU A 46 -4.67 36.87 28.47
C LEU A 46 -3.72 36.80 27.25
N HIS A 47 -2.72 35.95 27.28
CA HIS A 47 -1.71 35.84 26.23
C HIS A 47 -1.84 34.50 25.48
N GLY A 48 -2.05 34.58 24.19
CA GLY A 48 -2.09 33.42 23.32
C GLY A 48 -1.89 33.81 21.86
N VAL A 49 -1.26 32.94 21.09
CA VAL A 49 -0.99 33.12 19.66
C VAL A 49 -1.14 31.80 18.93
N THR A 50 -1.48 31.88 17.65
CA THR A 50 -1.44 30.74 16.76
C THR A 50 -0.13 30.77 16.00
N ALA A 51 0.55 29.64 15.94
CA ALA A 51 1.78 29.48 15.16
C ALA A 51 1.49 29.68 13.66
N ASP A 52 2.50 30.13 12.94
CA ASP A 52 2.45 30.28 11.47
C ASP A 52 2.51 28.91 10.74
N GLU A 53 2.54 28.92 9.43
CA GLU A 53 2.61 27.70 8.59
C GLU A 53 3.89 26.88 8.77
N LEU A 54 4.93 27.50 9.29
CA LEU A 54 6.20 26.85 9.64
C LEU A 54 6.26 26.50 11.14
N GLY A 55 5.10 26.48 11.82
CA GLY A 55 5.01 26.17 13.25
C GLY A 55 5.58 27.25 14.18
N ARG A 56 5.93 28.44 13.68
CA ARG A 56 6.59 29.49 14.46
C ARG A 56 5.57 30.33 15.18
N PHE A 57 5.91 30.69 16.41
CA PHE A 57 5.09 31.57 17.22
C PHE A 57 5.92 32.67 17.87
N ARG A 58 5.26 33.78 18.23
CA ARG A 58 5.83 34.90 18.96
C ARG A 58 4.79 35.44 19.94
N LEU A 59 5.09 35.31 21.22
CA LEU A 59 4.31 35.88 22.34
C LEU A 59 5.03 37.08 22.88
N GLU A 60 4.36 38.23 22.95
CA GLU A 60 4.89 39.49 23.44
C GLU A 60 4.13 39.94 24.70
N GLY A 61 4.71 40.85 25.44
CA GLY A 61 4.08 41.41 26.63
C GLY A 61 4.17 40.51 27.87
N LEU A 62 5.13 39.59 27.91
CA LEU A 62 5.31 38.65 29.02
C LEU A 62 6.11 39.28 30.15
N CYS A 63 5.75 38.93 31.39
CA CYS A 63 6.46 39.36 32.58
C CYS A 63 7.55 38.39 32.97
N SER A 64 8.61 38.88 33.63
CA SER A 64 9.67 38.02 34.19
C SER A 64 9.11 37.14 35.30
N GLY A 65 9.42 35.82 35.25
CA GLY A 65 9.01 34.86 36.29
C GLY A 65 8.67 33.48 35.72
N PRO A 66 8.05 32.63 36.56
CA PRO A 66 7.60 31.32 36.13
C PRO A 66 6.40 31.44 35.17
N LEU A 67 6.56 30.88 33.96
CA LEU A 67 5.56 30.88 32.91
C LEU A 67 5.08 29.44 32.65
N ARG A 68 3.79 29.23 32.61
CA ARG A 68 3.21 27.98 32.16
C ARG A 68 2.58 28.19 30.78
N ILE A 69 3.04 27.42 29.82
CA ILE A 69 2.57 27.48 28.45
C ILE A 69 1.82 26.17 28.14
N ARG A 70 0.67 26.32 27.55
CA ARG A 70 -0.11 25.22 27.00
C ARG A 70 -0.10 25.32 25.47
N VAL A 71 0.36 24.25 24.81
CA VAL A 71 0.36 24.15 23.36
C VAL A 71 -0.64 23.09 22.94
N THR A 72 -1.49 23.44 21.98
CA THR A 72 -2.49 22.52 21.43
C THR A 72 -2.45 22.59 19.92
N HIS A 73 -2.62 21.44 19.29
CA HIS A 73 -2.76 21.33 17.85
C HIS A 73 -3.79 20.23 17.55
N LEU A 74 -4.51 20.36 16.45
CA LEU A 74 -5.54 19.40 16.06
C LEU A 74 -4.86 18.03 15.79
N GLY A 75 -5.33 16.99 16.49
CA GLY A 75 -4.76 15.65 16.40
C GLY A 75 -3.49 15.42 17.21
N CYS A 76 -3.10 16.36 18.08
CA CYS A 76 -1.97 16.22 19.01
C CYS A 76 -2.43 16.24 20.46
N ASP A 77 -1.74 15.51 21.33
CA ASP A 77 -1.94 15.66 22.78
C ASP A 77 -1.48 17.05 23.23
N PRO A 78 -2.25 17.74 24.09
CA PRO A 78 -1.87 19.04 24.64
C PRO A 78 -0.55 18.96 25.42
N LEU A 79 0.40 19.80 25.08
CA LEU A 79 1.67 19.92 25.79
C LEU A 79 1.59 21.05 26.82
N GLU A 80 1.93 20.76 28.07
CA GLU A 80 2.11 21.78 29.11
C GLU A 80 3.60 21.89 29.50
N VAL A 81 4.17 23.09 29.30
CA VAL A 81 5.57 23.37 29.60
C VAL A 81 5.66 24.46 30.66
N ARG A 82 6.52 24.26 31.64
CA ARG A 82 6.86 25.30 32.64
C ARG A 82 8.24 25.87 32.32
N LEU A 83 8.31 27.15 32.10
CA LEU A 83 9.54 27.89 31.81
C LEU A 83 9.73 28.98 32.84
N GLU A 84 10.97 29.31 33.13
CA GLU A 84 11.31 30.53 33.88
C GLU A 84 11.82 31.59 32.89
N LEU A 85 11.05 32.65 32.68
CA LEU A 85 11.37 33.70 31.73
C LEU A 85 12.07 34.84 32.47
N LYS A 86 13.37 35.05 32.16
CA LYS A 86 14.19 36.13 32.71
C LYS A 86 14.58 37.15 31.66
N ASP A 87 14.74 36.70 30.45
CA ASP A 87 15.10 37.47 29.25
C ASP A 87 14.28 36.94 28.06
N ASP A 88 14.35 37.64 26.92
CA ASP A 88 13.79 37.14 25.65
C ASP A 88 14.34 35.73 25.34
N ARG A 89 13.44 34.81 25.00
CA ARG A 89 13.80 33.44 24.86
C ARG A 89 13.24 32.80 23.58
N ASP A 90 14.02 31.93 22.95
CA ASP A 90 13.59 31.07 21.84
C ASP A 90 13.47 29.61 22.29
N VAL A 91 12.38 28.94 21.95
CA VAL A 91 12.10 27.56 22.37
C VAL A 91 11.60 26.70 21.22
N THR A 92 11.96 25.44 21.22
CA THR A 92 11.38 24.43 20.33
C THR A 92 10.45 23.55 21.15
N LEU A 93 9.20 23.43 20.74
CA LEU A 93 8.16 22.66 21.41
C LEU A 93 7.75 21.49 20.52
N PHE A 94 7.67 20.29 21.10
CA PHE A 94 7.34 19.09 20.39
C PHE A 94 6.00 18.57 20.85
N LEU A 95 5.06 18.38 19.92
CA LEU A 95 3.77 17.75 20.18
C LEU A 95 3.72 16.40 19.53
N GLU A 96 3.19 15.45 20.25
CA GLU A 96 2.92 14.12 19.73
C GLU A 96 1.62 14.14 18.92
N HIS A 97 1.74 13.76 17.63
CA HIS A 97 0.59 13.66 16.74
C HIS A 97 -0.04 12.29 16.86
N HIS A 98 -1.23 12.21 17.45
CA HIS A 98 -2.09 11.05 17.36
C HIS A 98 -3.02 11.20 16.17
N ALA A 99 -2.98 10.25 15.24
CA ALA A 99 -3.99 10.17 14.20
C ALA A 99 -5.35 9.83 14.84
N HIS A 100 -6.04 10.82 15.39
CA HIS A 100 -7.45 10.67 15.70
C HIS A 100 -8.19 10.50 14.38
N GLU A 101 -8.97 9.42 14.27
CA GLU A 101 -9.96 9.19 13.21
C GLU A 101 -11.00 10.33 13.21
N LEU A 102 -10.63 11.46 12.64
CA LEU A 102 -11.59 12.43 12.16
C LEU A 102 -11.96 11.97 10.74
N ASP A 103 -13.26 11.92 10.50
CA ASP A 103 -13.85 11.61 9.19
C ASP A 103 -13.04 12.20 8.04
N GLN A 104 -12.71 11.36 7.09
CA GLN A 104 -11.75 11.44 5.98
C GLN A 104 -11.93 12.62 5.00
N PHE A 105 -12.53 13.74 5.38
CA PHE A 105 -12.70 14.94 4.55
C PHE A 105 -12.91 16.25 5.35
N GLU A 106 -12.12 16.50 6.34
CA GLU A 106 -11.70 17.88 6.54
C GLU A 106 -10.49 18.10 5.64
N LEU A 107 -10.40 19.26 5.01
CA LEU A 107 -9.15 19.77 4.45
C LEU A 107 -8.19 19.97 5.64
N VAL A 108 -7.70 18.85 6.18
CA VAL A 108 -6.63 18.87 7.13
C VAL A 108 -5.45 19.39 6.32
N ARG A 109 -4.89 20.50 6.72
CA ARG A 109 -3.55 20.86 6.28
C ARG A 109 -2.64 19.72 6.72
N GLU A 110 -2.43 18.82 5.79
CA GLU A 110 -1.57 17.68 5.95
C GLU A 110 -0.16 18.15 6.28
N ARG A 111 0.59 17.31 7.01
CA ARG A 111 2.07 17.35 7.04
C ARG A 111 2.60 17.79 5.69
N PRO A 112 3.68 18.59 5.62
CA PRO A 112 4.32 18.89 4.34
C PRO A 112 4.38 17.61 3.53
N ASP A 113 3.66 17.59 2.40
CA ASP A 113 3.45 16.34 1.67
C ASP A 113 4.81 15.86 1.19
N GLU A 114 5.35 14.79 1.77
CA GLU A 114 6.65 14.24 1.35
C GLU A 114 6.69 13.89 -0.14
N ASN A 115 5.57 14.05 -0.86
CA ASN A 115 5.45 13.80 -2.30
C ASN A 115 4.51 14.82 -2.94
N VAL A 116 5.02 16.01 -3.17
CA VAL A 116 4.27 17.16 -3.74
C VAL A 116 3.70 16.84 -5.12
N GLY A 117 4.46 16.10 -5.93
CA GLY A 117 4.10 15.76 -7.32
C GLY A 117 3.25 14.49 -7.48
N HIS A 118 2.83 13.83 -6.41
CA HIS A 118 2.12 12.54 -6.49
C HIS A 118 0.80 12.54 -5.74
N SER A 119 -0.21 11.93 -6.34
CA SER A 119 -1.50 11.67 -5.71
C SER A 119 -1.40 10.45 -4.80
N LYS A 120 -1.83 10.58 -3.55
CA LYS A 120 -1.88 9.49 -2.57
C LYS A 120 -3.31 9.08 -2.28
N ALA A 121 -3.50 7.83 -1.92
CA ALA A 121 -4.72 7.32 -1.32
C ALA A 121 -4.35 6.44 -0.14
N GLU A 122 -5.07 6.57 0.96
CA GLU A 122 -4.82 5.82 2.18
C GLU A 122 -6.01 4.92 2.53
N LEU A 123 -5.71 3.69 2.95
CA LEU A 123 -6.62 2.86 3.70
C LEU A 123 -6.25 2.95 5.17
N ASP A 124 -7.08 3.64 5.92
CA ASP A 124 -6.97 3.71 7.38
C ASP A 124 -7.44 2.42 8.06
N ARG A 125 -7.30 2.36 9.37
CA ARG A 125 -7.72 1.22 10.18
C ARG A 125 -9.20 0.87 9.99
N ALA A 126 -10.10 1.85 9.89
CA ALA A 126 -11.53 1.61 9.73
C ALA A 126 -11.86 1.00 8.34
N ALA A 127 -11.19 1.45 7.28
CA ALA A 127 -11.31 0.85 5.95
C ALA A 127 -10.73 -0.57 5.91
N MET A 128 -9.61 -0.81 6.60
CA MET A 128 -9.02 -2.15 6.73
C MET A 128 -9.90 -3.10 7.55
N ASP A 129 -10.53 -2.63 8.62
CA ASP A 129 -11.48 -3.42 9.40
C ASP A 129 -12.69 -3.86 8.56
N ARG A 130 -13.23 -2.96 7.71
CA ARG A 130 -14.28 -3.30 6.73
C ARG A 130 -13.81 -4.28 5.66
N SER A 131 -12.52 -4.35 5.39
CA SER A 131 -11.91 -5.24 4.39
C SER A 131 -11.37 -6.55 4.99
N THR A 132 -11.74 -6.85 6.24
CA THR A 132 -11.31 -8.06 6.96
C THR A 132 -11.59 -9.32 6.13
N GLY A 133 -10.62 -10.24 6.09
CA GLY A 133 -10.69 -11.49 5.32
C GLY A 133 -10.18 -11.39 3.87
N ARG A 134 -9.89 -10.19 3.36
CA ARG A 134 -9.32 -9.97 2.03
C ARG A 134 -7.79 -10.02 2.04
N THR A 135 -7.21 -10.27 0.87
CA THR A 135 -5.77 -10.06 0.61
C THR A 135 -5.46 -8.55 0.52
N ILE A 136 -4.20 -8.17 0.65
CA ILE A 136 -3.78 -6.76 0.49
C ILE A 136 -4.26 -6.18 -0.85
N ALA A 137 -4.06 -6.90 -1.96
CA ALA A 137 -4.52 -6.43 -3.26
C ALA A 137 -6.04 -6.23 -3.31
N GLU A 138 -6.83 -7.18 -2.80
CA GLU A 138 -8.29 -7.06 -2.73
C GLU A 138 -8.77 -5.92 -1.82
N MET A 139 -8.01 -5.55 -0.78
CA MET A 139 -8.32 -4.39 0.06
C MET A 139 -8.22 -3.08 -0.74
N LEU A 140 -7.28 -3.02 -1.70
CA LEU A 140 -7.01 -1.85 -2.52
C LEU A 140 -8.02 -1.66 -3.66
N ASP A 141 -8.82 -2.67 -4.01
CA ASP A 141 -9.81 -2.64 -5.10
C ASP A 141 -10.91 -1.56 -4.93
N GLY A 142 -11.06 -1.04 -3.72
CA GLY A 142 -11.94 0.10 -3.43
C GLY A 142 -11.33 1.48 -3.71
N ILE A 143 -10.02 1.56 -3.98
CA ILE A 143 -9.32 2.80 -4.26
C ILE A 143 -9.49 3.17 -5.74
N ASN A 144 -9.89 4.41 -6.01
CA ASN A 144 -10.02 4.90 -7.38
C ASN A 144 -8.67 4.89 -8.11
N GLY A 145 -8.63 4.35 -9.35
CA GLY A 145 -7.41 4.15 -10.13
C GLY A 145 -6.60 2.91 -9.75
N VAL A 146 -7.13 2.04 -8.87
CA VAL A 146 -6.56 0.74 -8.55
C VAL A 146 -7.52 -0.36 -9.00
N ASP A 147 -7.00 -1.31 -9.76
CA ASP A 147 -7.67 -2.49 -10.27
C ASP A 147 -6.96 -3.75 -9.75
N LEU A 148 -7.53 -4.92 -10.04
CA LEU A 148 -6.94 -6.22 -9.69
C LEU A 148 -6.61 -7.02 -10.94
N GLN A 149 -5.41 -7.57 -10.97
CA GLN A 149 -5.06 -8.69 -11.82
C GLN A 149 -5.18 -9.97 -10.99
N GLN A 150 -5.97 -10.94 -11.46
CA GLN A 150 -6.23 -12.17 -10.73
C GLN A 150 -5.75 -13.40 -11.51
N SER A 151 -5.42 -14.45 -10.77
CA SER A 151 -5.22 -15.81 -11.29
C SER A 151 -6.05 -16.72 -10.40
N GLY A 152 -7.35 -16.75 -10.70
CA GLY A 152 -8.35 -17.41 -9.87
C GLY A 152 -8.62 -16.71 -8.51
N PRO A 153 -9.27 -17.43 -7.58
CA PRO A 153 -9.84 -16.80 -6.37
C PRO A 153 -8.82 -16.50 -5.26
N THR A 154 -7.60 -17.00 -5.35
CA THR A 154 -6.61 -16.95 -4.24
C THR A 154 -5.37 -16.12 -4.56
N ILE A 155 -5.16 -15.77 -5.82
CA ILE A 155 -4.00 -15.00 -6.28
C ILE A 155 -4.48 -13.68 -6.86
N SER A 156 -4.09 -12.57 -6.24
CA SER A 156 -4.43 -11.23 -6.71
C SER A 156 -3.25 -10.28 -6.60
N LYS A 157 -3.08 -9.42 -7.61
CA LYS A 157 -2.09 -8.34 -7.68
C LYS A 157 -2.77 -7.01 -7.94
N PRO A 158 -2.29 -5.92 -7.35
CA PRO A 158 -2.79 -4.60 -7.66
C PRO A 158 -2.34 -4.15 -9.05
N VAL A 159 -3.22 -3.44 -9.74
CA VAL A 159 -2.97 -2.74 -10.99
C VAL A 159 -3.23 -1.27 -10.76
N ILE A 160 -2.24 -0.42 -10.95
CA ILE A 160 -2.37 1.03 -10.74
C ILE A 160 -2.33 1.71 -12.10
N ARG A 161 -3.42 2.41 -12.47
CA ARG A 161 -3.53 3.12 -13.75
C ARG A 161 -3.15 2.26 -14.98
N GLY A 162 -3.55 0.97 -14.95
CA GLY A 162 -3.27 0.01 -16.01
C GLY A 162 -1.89 -0.65 -15.97
N LEU A 163 -1.05 -0.30 -15.01
CA LEU A 163 0.28 -0.89 -14.82
C LEU A 163 0.26 -1.92 -13.70
N SER A 164 0.82 -3.10 -13.94
CA SER A 164 0.82 -4.26 -13.03
C SER A 164 2.19 -4.96 -12.97
N GLY A 165 2.28 -5.98 -12.12
CA GLY A 165 3.48 -6.81 -11.98
C GLY A 165 4.68 -6.02 -11.47
N ASN A 166 5.81 -6.17 -12.14
CA ASN A 166 7.07 -5.50 -11.78
C ASN A 166 7.06 -3.97 -11.98
N ARG A 167 5.92 -3.35 -12.30
CA ARG A 167 5.75 -1.89 -12.41
C ARG A 167 5.05 -1.26 -11.23
N VAL A 168 4.57 -2.08 -10.29
CA VAL A 168 3.97 -1.65 -9.02
C VAL A 168 4.85 -2.14 -7.89
N LEU A 169 5.49 -1.21 -7.21
CA LEU A 169 6.37 -1.52 -6.09
C LEU A 169 5.56 -1.73 -4.81
N LEU A 170 5.84 -2.79 -4.07
CA LEU A 170 5.27 -3.06 -2.76
C LEU A 170 6.35 -2.86 -1.69
N LEU A 171 6.07 -2.00 -0.71
CA LEU A 171 6.91 -1.79 0.47
C LEU A 171 6.25 -2.41 1.70
N ASN A 172 6.93 -3.35 2.33
CA ASN A 172 6.54 -3.93 3.61
C ASN A 172 7.27 -3.22 4.75
N GLN A 173 6.53 -2.49 5.58
CA GLN A 173 7.14 -1.68 6.65
C GLN A 173 8.21 -0.71 6.12
N GLY A 174 7.98 -0.15 4.90
CA GLY A 174 8.94 0.72 4.24
C GLY A 174 10.12 0.02 3.55
N VAL A 175 10.22 -1.30 3.62
CA VAL A 175 11.24 -2.11 2.93
C VAL A 175 10.63 -2.69 1.65
N ARG A 176 11.34 -2.62 0.53
CA ARG A 176 10.95 -3.25 -0.72
C ARG A 176 10.74 -4.75 -0.50
N GLN A 177 9.54 -5.24 -0.80
CA GLN A 177 9.19 -6.65 -0.71
C GLN A 177 9.84 -7.42 -1.86
N GLU A 178 10.66 -8.40 -1.53
CA GLU A 178 11.36 -9.26 -2.49
C GLU A 178 10.97 -10.71 -2.21
N ASP A 179 9.97 -11.22 -2.95
CA ASP A 179 9.38 -12.53 -2.69
C ASP A 179 9.01 -13.30 -3.97
N GLN A 180 9.78 -13.11 -5.05
CA GLN A 180 9.57 -13.78 -6.33
C GLN A 180 8.17 -13.47 -6.94
N GLN A 181 7.69 -12.28 -6.75
CA GLN A 181 6.36 -11.85 -7.18
C GLN A 181 6.26 -11.43 -8.65
N TRP A 182 7.28 -11.75 -9.47
CA TRP A 182 7.36 -11.35 -10.88
C TRP A 182 6.29 -11.99 -11.75
N GLY A 183 5.92 -13.27 -11.50
CA GLY A 183 4.88 -13.96 -12.25
C GLY A 183 3.47 -13.41 -11.93
N THR A 184 2.56 -13.52 -12.88
CA THR A 184 1.15 -13.12 -12.65
C THR A 184 0.47 -14.00 -11.60
N GLU A 185 0.98 -15.21 -11.42
CA GLU A 185 0.53 -16.26 -10.51
C GLU A 185 1.21 -16.23 -9.15
N HIS A 186 2.07 -15.25 -8.93
CA HIS A 186 2.77 -15.07 -7.66
C HIS A 186 2.22 -13.84 -6.93
N ALA A 187 1.25 -14.04 -6.04
CA ALA A 187 0.78 -12.97 -5.17
C ALA A 187 1.86 -12.54 -4.16
N PRO A 188 1.91 -11.28 -3.77
CA PRO A 188 2.78 -10.84 -2.70
C PRO A 188 2.52 -11.62 -1.40
N ASN A 189 3.61 -12.11 -0.76
CA ASN A 189 3.54 -12.91 0.46
C ASN A 189 3.64 -12.01 1.68
N LEU A 190 2.54 -11.36 2.00
CA LEU A 190 2.43 -10.38 3.06
C LEU A 190 1.18 -10.64 3.89
N ASP A 191 1.34 -10.65 5.20
CA ASP A 191 0.21 -10.78 6.13
C ASP A 191 -0.63 -9.49 6.15
N PRO A 192 -1.90 -9.52 5.71
CA PRO A 192 -2.77 -8.34 5.70
C PRO A 192 -3.06 -7.78 7.10
N PHE A 193 -2.79 -8.54 8.16
CA PHE A 193 -2.99 -8.11 9.54
C PHE A 193 -1.74 -7.49 10.18
N SER A 194 -0.61 -7.41 9.45
CA SER A 194 0.66 -6.90 9.97
C SER A 194 0.76 -5.37 9.98
N THR A 195 -0.20 -4.66 9.42
CA THR A 195 -0.23 -3.20 9.33
C THR A 195 -1.58 -2.62 9.71
N ASP A 196 -1.59 -1.37 10.16
CA ASP A 196 -2.81 -0.63 10.49
C ASP A 196 -3.18 0.42 9.43
N ARG A 197 -2.30 0.64 8.44
CA ARG A 197 -2.49 1.58 7.33
C ARG A 197 -1.80 1.11 6.06
N ILE A 198 -2.43 1.33 4.93
CA ILE A 198 -1.82 1.10 3.61
C ILE A 198 -1.93 2.39 2.82
N THR A 199 -0.80 2.89 2.33
CA THR A 199 -0.72 4.06 1.46
C THR A 199 -0.44 3.63 0.02
N VAL A 200 -1.19 4.18 -0.92
CA VAL A 200 -0.97 3.99 -2.36
C VAL A 200 -0.51 5.32 -2.96
N VAL A 201 0.74 5.38 -3.39
CA VAL A 201 1.29 6.48 -4.19
C VAL A 201 1.08 6.14 -5.66
N ARG A 202 0.33 6.95 -6.39
CA ARG A 202 -0.03 6.69 -7.79
C ARG A 202 0.87 7.42 -8.76
N GLY A 203 1.38 6.70 -9.76
CA GLY A 203 2.23 7.24 -10.83
C GLY A 203 3.72 7.00 -10.64
N ALA A 204 4.52 7.58 -11.52
CA ALA A 204 5.96 7.40 -11.62
C ALA A 204 6.70 7.96 -10.39
N ALA A 205 7.11 7.11 -9.48
CA ALA A 205 7.70 7.47 -8.20
C ALA A 205 9.15 6.96 -8.01
N SER A 206 9.87 6.71 -9.12
CA SER A 206 11.21 6.10 -9.07
C SER A 206 12.27 6.97 -8.40
N VAL A 207 12.13 8.28 -8.37
CA VAL A 207 13.11 9.16 -7.70
C VAL A 207 13.20 8.80 -6.22
N GLN A 208 12.07 8.65 -5.55
CA GLN A 208 12.03 8.33 -4.13
C GLN A 208 12.26 6.85 -3.84
N TYR A 209 11.63 5.96 -4.62
CA TYR A 209 11.52 4.55 -4.27
C TYR A 209 12.41 3.62 -5.12
N GLY A 210 13.08 4.16 -6.13
CA GLY A 210 13.96 3.40 -7.01
C GLY A 210 13.24 2.72 -8.18
N SER A 211 13.86 1.68 -8.72
CA SER A 211 13.31 0.91 -9.85
C SER A 211 11.95 0.30 -9.53
N ASP A 212 11.18 -0.02 -10.58
CA ASP A 212 9.89 -0.72 -10.54
C ASP A 212 8.69 0.12 -10.01
N ALA A 213 8.91 1.39 -9.63
CA ALA A 213 7.87 2.31 -9.22
C ALA A 213 7.32 3.12 -10.42
N LEU A 214 6.92 2.43 -11.51
CA LEU A 214 6.38 3.06 -12.72
C LEU A 214 4.90 3.39 -12.57
N GLY A 215 4.09 2.41 -12.16
CA GLY A 215 2.65 2.57 -11.93
C GLY A 215 2.33 3.21 -10.60
N GLY A 216 3.19 2.97 -9.62
CA GLY A 216 3.03 3.49 -8.27
C GLY A 216 3.67 2.60 -7.21
N VAL A 217 3.45 3.01 -5.97
CA VAL A 217 3.99 2.32 -4.79
C VAL A 217 2.88 2.04 -3.80
N ILE A 218 2.84 0.83 -3.29
CA ILE A 218 1.95 0.42 -2.19
C ILE A 218 2.80 0.24 -0.95
N ILE A 219 2.49 0.96 0.10
CA ILE A 219 3.25 0.99 1.34
C ILE A 219 2.38 0.45 2.46
N THR A 220 2.78 -0.68 3.06
CA THR A 220 2.25 -1.05 4.36
C THR A 220 3.06 -0.31 5.41
N GLU A 221 2.39 0.61 6.09
CA GLU A 221 3.04 1.51 7.04
C GLU A 221 3.50 0.77 8.30
N PRO A 222 4.66 1.16 8.86
CA PRO A 222 5.06 0.69 10.17
C PRO A 222 4.02 1.04 11.23
N VAL A 223 3.65 0.06 12.05
CA VAL A 223 2.72 0.29 13.16
C VAL A 223 3.39 1.14 14.22
N GLN A 224 2.68 2.17 14.69
CA GLN A 224 3.13 2.98 15.81
C GLN A 224 3.05 2.18 17.11
N LEU A 225 4.18 2.08 17.81
CA LEU A 225 4.25 1.37 19.08
C LEU A 225 3.73 2.24 20.23
N PRO A 226 3.17 1.65 21.31
CA PRO A 226 2.64 2.41 22.43
C PRO A 226 3.76 3.12 23.20
N GLU A 227 3.57 4.38 23.52
CA GLU A 227 4.54 5.20 24.28
C GLU A 227 4.36 5.10 25.78
N ARG A 228 3.13 4.82 26.23
CA ARG A 228 2.79 4.74 27.64
C ARG A 228 2.83 3.31 28.15
N GLU A 229 3.16 3.15 29.41
CA GLU A 229 3.24 1.88 30.16
C GLU A 229 1.91 1.17 30.30
N ARG A 230 1.29 0.79 29.18
CA ARG A 230 0.02 0.03 29.17
C ARG A 230 0.16 -1.19 28.28
N LEU A 231 -0.23 -2.32 28.79
CA LEU A 231 -0.48 -3.50 27.99
C LEU A 231 -1.82 -3.31 27.29
N ARG A 232 -1.79 -3.35 25.96
CA ARG A 232 -3.00 -3.32 25.12
C ARG A 232 -2.93 -4.42 24.08
N GLY A 233 -4.07 -4.78 23.53
CA GLY A 233 -4.09 -5.81 22.50
C GLY A 233 -5.43 -5.92 21.81
N GLU A 234 -5.42 -6.74 20.76
CA GLU A 234 -6.57 -7.05 19.93
C GLU A 234 -6.65 -8.55 19.68
N VAL A 235 -7.84 -9.12 19.75
CA VAL A 235 -8.12 -10.48 19.27
C VAL A 235 -9.27 -10.39 18.28
N ARG A 236 -9.08 -10.99 17.10
CA ARG A 236 -10.09 -11.03 16.03
C ARG A 236 -10.32 -12.45 15.58
N ALA A 237 -11.60 -12.84 15.45
CA ALA A 237 -12.02 -14.08 14.83
C ALA A 237 -12.83 -13.77 13.56
N ILE A 238 -12.64 -14.57 12.50
CA ILE A 238 -13.21 -14.36 11.18
C ILE A 238 -13.82 -15.66 10.67
N GLY A 239 -15.04 -15.60 10.17
CA GLY A 239 -15.71 -16.68 9.44
C GLY A 239 -16.02 -16.25 8.01
N MET A 240 -15.80 -17.12 7.03
CA MET A 240 -16.03 -16.89 5.61
C MET A 240 -16.91 -18.00 5.04
N LEU A 241 -17.99 -17.60 4.36
CA LEU A 241 -18.96 -18.58 3.82
C LEU A 241 -18.43 -19.19 2.51
N ASN A 242 -17.92 -18.33 1.60
CA ASN A 242 -17.28 -18.82 0.37
C ASN A 242 -15.90 -19.36 0.73
N GLY A 243 -15.68 -20.65 0.44
CA GLY A 243 -14.52 -21.39 0.99
C GLY A 243 -14.79 -22.09 2.34
N ARG A 244 -15.98 -21.88 2.95
CA ARG A 244 -16.44 -22.52 4.21
C ARG A 244 -15.35 -22.60 5.27
N GLY A 245 -14.70 -21.50 5.55
CA GLY A 245 -13.54 -21.44 6.41
C GLY A 245 -13.50 -20.21 7.29
N GLY A 246 -12.33 -19.89 7.78
CA GLY A 246 -12.15 -18.75 8.65
C GLY A 246 -10.71 -18.59 9.11
N GLY A 247 -10.54 -17.72 10.09
CA GLY A 247 -9.23 -17.41 10.64
C GLY A 247 -9.32 -16.48 11.83
N GLY A 248 -8.18 -15.93 12.19
CA GLY A 248 -8.11 -14.96 13.27
C GLY A 248 -6.73 -14.33 13.39
N THR A 249 -6.67 -13.31 14.21
CA THR A 249 -5.43 -12.62 14.56
C THR A 249 -5.44 -12.23 16.02
N GLY A 250 -4.26 -12.25 16.62
CA GLY A 250 -4.00 -11.75 17.96
C GLY A 250 -2.83 -10.76 17.95
N VAL A 251 -3.00 -9.63 18.62
CA VAL A 251 -1.99 -8.60 18.79
C VAL A 251 -1.82 -8.32 20.27
N LEU A 252 -0.58 -8.19 20.71
CA LEU A 252 -0.23 -7.76 22.06
C LEU A 252 0.92 -6.77 21.96
N GLU A 253 0.79 -5.62 22.63
CA GLU A 253 1.79 -4.56 22.59
C GLU A 253 1.84 -3.78 23.91
N GLY A 254 2.97 -3.13 24.15
CA GLY A 254 3.17 -2.35 25.36
C GLY A 254 4.48 -1.60 25.39
N ALA A 255 4.59 -0.64 26.29
CA ALA A 255 5.82 0.05 26.62
C ALA A 255 6.39 -0.45 27.94
N VAL A 256 7.72 -0.32 28.11
CA VAL A 256 8.43 -0.84 29.28
C VAL A 256 8.68 0.27 30.28
N ALA A 257 8.00 0.24 31.43
CA ALA A 257 8.06 1.25 32.49
C ALA A 257 9.47 1.63 32.93
N ARG A 258 10.35 0.65 33.03
CA ARG A 258 11.72 0.85 33.55
C ARG A 258 12.68 1.45 32.53
N VAL A 259 12.32 1.47 31.23
CA VAL A 259 13.15 1.96 30.14
C VAL A 259 12.30 2.90 29.27
N PRO A 260 12.29 4.20 29.57
CA PRO A 260 11.53 5.17 28.79
C PRO A 260 11.88 5.12 27.31
N GLY A 261 10.86 5.12 26.46
CA GLY A 261 10.99 5.00 25.00
C GLY A 261 11.15 3.57 24.50
N LEU A 262 11.21 2.55 25.36
CA LEU A 262 11.22 1.16 24.92
C LEU A 262 9.80 0.62 24.82
N ALA A 263 9.42 0.24 23.60
CA ALA A 263 8.11 -0.35 23.30
C ALA A 263 8.24 -1.61 22.45
N TRP A 264 7.23 -2.44 22.48
CA TRP A 264 7.21 -3.71 21.76
C TRP A 264 5.81 -4.08 21.29
N ARG A 265 5.74 -4.86 20.23
CA ARG A 265 4.51 -5.46 19.68
C ARG A 265 4.80 -6.87 19.19
N VAL A 266 3.87 -7.78 19.41
CA VAL A 266 3.86 -9.14 18.86
C VAL A 266 2.49 -9.39 18.26
N GLN A 267 2.44 -10.03 17.10
CA GLN A 267 1.22 -10.38 16.39
C GLN A 267 1.32 -11.79 15.84
N GLY A 268 0.20 -12.48 15.82
CA GLY A 268 0.04 -13.75 15.13
C GLY A 268 -1.29 -13.80 14.38
N SER A 269 -1.30 -14.43 13.21
CA SER A 269 -2.48 -14.60 12.36
C SER A 269 -2.54 -15.99 11.75
N GLY A 270 -3.76 -16.41 11.36
CA GLY A 270 -3.96 -17.64 10.61
C GLY A 270 -5.30 -17.64 9.90
N ARG A 271 -5.34 -18.28 8.71
CA ARG A 271 -6.55 -18.42 7.90
C ARG A 271 -6.54 -19.76 7.15
N VAL A 272 -7.70 -20.42 7.12
CA VAL A 272 -7.91 -21.67 6.36
C VAL A 272 -9.21 -21.57 5.59
N LEU A 273 -9.16 -21.80 4.29
CA LEU A 273 -10.30 -21.85 3.38
C LEU A 273 -10.23 -23.15 2.56
N GLY A 274 -11.38 -23.75 2.27
CA GLY A 274 -11.52 -24.78 1.27
C GLY A 274 -11.75 -24.18 -0.12
N ASP A 275 -12.25 -25.00 -1.05
CA ASP A 275 -12.53 -24.60 -2.40
C ASP A 275 -13.46 -23.39 -2.49
N ALA A 276 -13.16 -22.44 -3.35
CA ALA A 276 -14.05 -21.33 -3.63
C ALA A 276 -15.26 -21.79 -4.45
N GLN A 277 -16.38 -21.07 -4.29
CA GLN A 277 -17.63 -21.33 -4.98
C GLN A 277 -17.89 -20.22 -6.01
N ALA A 278 -17.96 -20.57 -7.27
CA ALA A 278 -18.54 -19.74 -8.33
C ALA A 278 -20.09 -19.81 -8.26
N PRO A 279 -20.84 -18.95 -8.95
CA PRO A 279 -22.30 -18.97 -8.86
C PRO A 279 -22.95 -20.32 -9.19
N ARG A 280 -22.36 -21.12 -10.05
CA ARG A 280 -22.97 -22.37 -10.58
C ARG A 280 -22.23 -23.65 -10.19
N TYR A 281 -20.94 -23.55 -9.78
CA TYR A 281 -20.07 -24.71 -9.54
C TYR A 281 -18.96 -24.40 -8.52
N VAL A 282 -18.34 -25.44 -8.02
CA VAL A 282 -17.15 -25.34 -7.16
C VAL A 282 -15.92 -25.10 -8.03
N LEU A 283 -15.10 -24.13 -7.65
CA LEU A 283 -13.78 -23.90 -8.22
C LEU A 283 -12.80 -24.89 -7.57
N SER A 284 -12.72 -26.07 -8.14
CA SER A 284 -12.01 -27.20 -7.53
C SER A 284 -10.51 -26.94 -7.38
N ASN A 285 -9.98 -27.34 -6.23
CA ASN A 285 -8.59 -27.16 -5.82
C ASN A 285 -8.16 -25.67 -5.70
N THR A 286 -8.99 -24.87 -5.07
CA THR A 286 -8.70 -23.45 -4.78
C THR A 286 -8.65 -23.15 -3.28
N GLY A 287 -8.36 -24.16 -2.47
CA GLY A 287 -8.17 -24.03 -1.03
C GLY A 287 -6.95 -23.15 -0.69
N LEU A 288 -6.96 -22.57 0.52
CA LEU A 288 -5.93 -21.67 1.01
C LEU A 288 -5.63 -21.93 2.49
N ARG A 289 -4.35 -21.95 2.86
CA ARG A 289 -3.86 -21.92 4.24
C ARG A 289 -2.80 -20.86 4.37
N GLU A 290 -2.97 -19.98 5.34
CA GLU A 290 -2.01 -18.92 5.64
C GLU A 290 -1.76 -18.85 7.14
N SER A 291 -0.54 -18.50 7.50
CA SER A 291 -0.14 -18.18 8.86
C SER A 291 0.95 -17.11 8.86
N GLY A 292 0.89 -16.22 9.83
CA GLY A 292 1.83 -15.14 9.97
C GLY A 292 2.18 -14.87 11.43
N VAL A 293 3.42 -14.48 11.67
CA VAL A 293 3.89 -13.98 12.96
C VAL A 293 4.74 -12.75 12.69
N SER A 294 4.55 -11.70 13.49
CA SER A 294 5.45 -10.55 13.46
C SER A 294 5.76 -10.05 14.86
N ALA A 295 6.95 -9.44 15.02
CA ALA A 295 7.40 -8.82 16.25
C ALA A 295 8.12 -7.52 15.93
N SER A 296 7.87 -6.50 16.76
CA SER A 296 8.58 -5.21 16.71
C SER A 296 9.08 -4.85 18.08
N VAL A 297 10.23 -4.23 18.12
CA VAL A 297 10.77 -3.55 19.29
C VAL A 297 11.39 -2.24 18.87
N ALA A 298 11.11 -1.17 19.60
CA ALA A 298 11.71 0.14 19.35
C ALA A 298 12.19 0.75 20.65
N LEU A 299 13.31 1.45 20.56
CA LEU A 299 13.84 2.34 21.60
C LEU A 299 13.93 3.73 21.00
N GLU A 300 13.01 4.61 21.41
CA GLU A 300 12.93 5.97 20.90
C GLU A 300 13.39 6.97 21.96
N ARG A 301 14.27 7.87 21.55
CA ARG A 301 14.80 8.96 22.37
C ARG A 301 14.83 10.24 21.55
N HIS A 302 14.89 11.38 22.21
CA HIS A 302 14.86 12.68 21.55
C HIS A 302 15.85 12.84 20.39
N ARG A 303 17.12 12.43 20.57
CA ARG A 303 18.18 12.59 19.54
C ARG A 303 18.53 11.33 18.77
N SER A 304 18.08 10.17 19.20
CA SER A 304 18.41 8.91 18.53
C SER A 304 17.41 7.83 18.88
N GLY A 305 17.23 6.89 18.01
CA GLY A 305 16.41 5.72 18.26
C GLY A 305 16.78 4.58 17.36
N ALA A 306 16.25 3.41 17.70
CA ALA A 306 16.40 2.21 16.88
C ALA A 306 15.14 1.37 16.96
N ARG A 307 14.79 0.76 15.85
CA ARG A 307 13.66 -0.16 15.72
C ARG A 307 14.13 -1.44 15.04
N ALA A 308 13.65 -2.58 15.53
CA ALA A 308 13.79 -3.86 14.86
C ALA A 308 12.39 -4.44 14.62
N TYR A 309 12.19 -4.99 13.45
CA TYR A 309 10.97 -5.68 13.02
C TYR A 309 11.35 -7.02 12.42
N TYR A 310 10.63 -8.05 12.79
CA TYR A 310 10.71 -9.36 12.17
C TYR A 310 9.33 -9.83 11.78
N SER A 311 9.19 -10.42 10.60
CA SER A 311 7.97 -11.16 10.21
C SER A 311 8.32 -12.47 9.53
N TRP A 312 7.46 -13.45 9.79
CA TRP A 312 7.38 -14.71 9.09
C TRP A 312 5.97 -14.87 8.54
N PHE A 313 5.87 -15.25 7.28
CA PHE A 313 4.62 -15.52 6.61
C PHE A 313 4.71 -16.81 5.82
N ALA A 314 3.74 -17.69 5.97
CA ALA A 314 3.64 -18.93 5.23
C ALA A 314 2.28 -19.04 4.55
N ARG A 315 2.29 -19.52 3.32
CA ARG A 315 1.09 -19.75 2.50
C ARG A 315 1.18 -21.07 1.77
N GLU A 316 0.10 -21.83 1.78
CA GLU A 316 -0.17 -22.95 0.88
C GLU A 316 -1.48 -22.66 0.15
N LEU A 317 -1.48 -22.68 -1.18
CA LEU A 317 -2.67 -22.48 -1.98
C LEU A 317 -2.77 -23.50 -3.11
N GLY A 318 -4.01 -23.92 -3.39
CA GLY A 318 -4.35 -24.72 -4.55
C GLY A 318 -4.51 -23.83 -5.79
N ILE A 319 -4.16 -24.38 -6.94
CA ILE A 319 -4.36 -23.77 -8.25
C ILE A 319 -5.54 -24.45 -8.91
N LEU A 320 -6.42 -23.67 -9.54
CA LEU A 320 -7.62 -24.15 -10.19
C LEU A 320 -7.36 -25.39 -11.06
N ARG A 321 -7.97 -26.52 -10.70
CA ARG A 321 -7.74 -27.79 -11.38
C ARG A 321 -8.14 -27.76 -12.86
N ALA A 322 -9.17 -26.99 -13.19
CA ALA A 322 -9.68 -26.83 -14.56
C ALA A 322 -8.72 -26.12 -15.53
N SER A 323 -7.66 -25.46 -15.03
CA SER A 323 -6.66 -24.82 -15.90
C SER A 323 -5.62 -25.80 -16.47
N HIS A 324 -5.58 -27.07 -15.98
CA HIS A 324 -4.62 -28.09 -16.40
C HIS A 324 -5.29 -29.13 -17.31
N ILE A 325 -5.22 -28.92 -18.62
CA ILE A 325 -5.89 -29.69 -19.65
C ILE A 325 -4.90 -30.53 -20.43
N GLY A 326 -5.27 -31.81 -20.70
CA GLY A 326 -4.35 -32.80 -21.19
C GLY A 326 -3.99 -32.72 -22.67
N ASN A 327 -4.85 -32.13 -23.52
CA ASN A 327 -4.63 -32.05 -24.98
C ASN A 327 -5.23 -30.76 -25.57
N LEU A 328 -4.86 -30.45 -26.81
CA LEU A 328 -5.25 -29.19 -27.46
C LEU A 328 -6.75 -29.11 -27.71
N THR A 329 -7.37 -30.21 -28.19
CA THR A 329 -8.81 -30.22 -28.49
C THR A 329 -9.64 -29.98 -27.21
N ASP A 330 -9.28 -30.59 -26.09
CA ASP A 330 -9.96 -30.39 -24.83
C ASP A 330 -9.73 -28.96 -24.31
N LEU A 331 -8.57 -28.35 -24.54
CA LEU A 331 -8.28 -26.96 -24.19
C LEU A 331 -9.17 -26.00 -25.01
N GLU A 332 -9.25 -26.16 -26.31
CA GLU A 332 -10.10 -25.37 -27.19
C GLU A 332 -11.58 -25.55 -26.84
N ASN A 333 -12.02 -26.77 -26.56
CA ASN A 333 -13.39 -27.04 -26.12
C ASN A 333 -13.70 -26.42 -24.76
N ALA A 334 -12.78 -26.47 -23.80
CA ALA A 334 -12.95 -25.86 -22.47
C ALA A 334 -13.08 -24.33 -22.58
N ILE A 335 -12.24 -23.70 -23.41
CA ILE A 335 -12.31 -22.26 -23.67
C ILE A 335 -13.65 -21.91 -24.34
N ALA A 336 -14.07 -22.67 -25.37
CA ALA A 336 -15.27 -22.43 -26.12
C ALA A 336 -16.57 -22.72 -25.33
N SER A 337 -16.57 -23.69 -24.42
CA SER A 337 -17.76 -24.06 -23.62
C SER A 337 -18.15 -22.99 -22.61
N GLY A 338 -17.20 -22.17 -22.15
CA GLY A 338 -17.42 -21.21 -21.10
C GLY A 338 -17.66 -21.81 -19.71
N GLU A 339 -17.42 -23.11 -19.54
CA GLU A 339 -17.53 -23.86 -18.28
C GLU A 339 -16.22 -24.57 -17.95
N PRO A 340 -15.90 -24.81 -16.65
CA PRO A 340 -14.69 -25.52 -16.29
C PRO A 340 -14.69 -26.94 -16.85
N ALA A 341 -13.58 -27.36 -17.45
CA ALA A 341 -13.39 -28.73 -17.93
C ALA A 341 -13.40 -29.78 -16.80
N TYR A 342 -13.25 -29.32 -15.56
CA TYR A 342 -13.23 -30.17 -14.37
C TYR A 342 -13.89 -29.46 -13.19
N THR A 343 -14.82 -30.14 -12.54
CA THR A 343 -15.42 -29.75 -11.27
C THR A 343 -15.49 -30.96 -10.33
N ALA A 344 -15.36 -30.71 -9.04
CA ALA A 344 -15.49 -31.75 -7.99
C ALA A 344 -16.30 -31.22 -6.83
N PRO A 345 -16.82 -32.08 -5.93
CA PRO A 345 -17.42 -31.65 -4.69
C PRO A 345 -16.46 -30.82 -3.84
N PHE A 346 -17.04 -29.92 -3.05
CA PHE A 346 -16.29 -29.05 -2.13
C PHE A 346 -15.37 -29.84 -1.20
N THR A 347 -14.13 -29.37 -1.02
CA THR A 347 -13.17 -29.93 -0.06
C THR A 347 -12.29 -28.84 0.55
N HIS A 348 -11.67 -29.14 1.70
CA HIS A 348 -10.58 -28.35 2.29
C HIS A 348 -9.20 -28.94 1.95
N ALA A 349 -9.14 -30.06 1.21
CA ALA A 349 -7.88 -30.62 0.76
C ALA A 349 -7.28 -29.70 -0.31
N ILE A 350 -5.98 -29.49 -0.22
CA ILE A 350 -5.20 -28.82 -1.27
C ILE A 350 -4.37 -29.89 -1.95
N GLU A 351 -4.73 -30.18 -3.19
CA GLU A 351 -4.05 -31.16 -4.02
C GLU A 351 -3.11 -30.46 -5.01
N VAL A 352 -2.51 -31.21 -5.89
CA VAL A 352 -1.76 -30.66 -7.03
C VAL A 352 -2.72 -30.27 -8.17
N PRO A 353 -2.50 -29.15 -8.87
CA PRO A 353 -1.39 -28.20 -8.74
C PRO A 353 -1.55 -27.29 -7.51
N ARG A 354 -0.43 -26.99 -6.85
CA ARG A 354 -0.42 -26.11 -5.67
C ARG A 354 0.91 -25.36 -5.54
N GLN A 355 0.89 -24.28 -4.74
CA GLN A 355 2.09 -23.53 -4.36
C GLN A 355 2.22 -23.51 -2.83
N THR A 356 3.46 -23.58 -2.36
CA THR A 356 3.83 -23.30 -0.96
C THR A 356 4.90 -22.23 -0.93
N VAL A 357 4.75 -21.28 -0.01
CA VAL A 357 5.70 -20.18 0.17
C VAL A 357 5.96 -19.95 1.65
N ARG A 358 7.21 -19.65 2.00
CA ARG A 358 7.63 -19.18 3.32
C ARG A 358 8.51 -17.95 3.14
N HIS A 359 8.10 -16.85 3.70
CA HIS A 359 8.81 -15.58 3.61
C HIS A 359 9.23 -15.09 5.00
N HIS A 360 10.47 -14.66 5.12
CA HIS A 360 11.04 -14.04 6.31
C HIS A 360 11.51 -12.63 5.97
N LEU A 361 11.21 -11.67 6.83
CA LEU A 361 11.75 -10.32 6.76
C LEU A 361 12.30 -9.94 8.14
N LEU A 362 13.56 -9.55 8.20
CA LEU A 362 14.16 -8.84 9.32
C LEU A 362 14.53 -7.43 8.87
N LYS A 363 13.96 -6.41 9.52
CA LYS A 363 14.30 -4.99 9.31
C LYS A 363 14.91 -4.43 10.59
N THR A 364 15.97 -3.66 10.44
CA THR A 364 16.49 -2.78 11.48
C THR A 364 16.57 -1.37 10.95
N GLU A 365 16.19 -0.41 11.77
CA GLU A 365 16.22 1.01 11.46
C GLU A 365 16.84 1.75 12.64
N ALA A 366 17.73 2.67 12.37
CA ALA A 366 18.31 3.55 13.38
C ALA A 366 18.28 4.99 12.88
N TYR A 367 17.95 5.92 13.75
CA TYR A 367 18.02 7.33 13.42
C TYR A 367 18.88 8.11 14.41
N TRP A 368 19.47 9.19 13.90
CA TRP A 368 20.22 10.15 14.68
C TRP A 368 19.90 11.57 14.22
N ARG A 369 19.60 12.45 15.17
CA ARG A 369 19.31 13.87 14.95
C ARG A 369 20.50 14.70 15.40
N PRO A 370 21.34 15.18 14.46
CA PRO A 370 22.49 16.03 14.79
C PRO A 370 22.07 17.36 15.42
N ASN A 371 20.92 17.87 15.04
CA ASN A 371 20.26 19.05 15.59
C ASN A 371 18.75 18.80 15.68
N GLU A 372 17.96 19.86 15.96
CA GLU A 372 16.51 19.74 16.19
C GLU A 372 15.70 19.54 14.90
N VAL A 373 16.27 19.80 13.73
CA VAL A 373 15.56 19.78 12.46
C VAL A 373 16.05 18.71 11.49
N ASP A 374 17.32 18.36 11.54
CA ASP A 374 17.92 17.39 10.65
C ASP A 374 17.89 15.98 11.21
N GLN A 375 17.78 14.98 10.33
CA GLN A 375 17.75 13.58 10.73
C GLN A 375 18.52 12.70 9.74
N LEU A 376 19.36 11.82 10.26
CA LEU A 376 20.01 10.74 9.52
C LEU A 376 19.30 9.42 9.87
N VAL A 377 18.86 8.68 8.86
CA VAL A 377 18.18 7.39 9.03
C VAL A 377 18.94 6.31 8.27
N LEU A 378 19.30 5.24 8.97
CA LEU A 378 19.89 4.04 8.40
C LEU A 378 18.90 2.90 8.52
N THR A 379 18.52 2.31 7.40
CA THR A 379 17.67 1.11 7.32
C THR A 379 18.48 -0.04 6.73
N TYR A 380 18.42 -1.21 7.36
CA TYR A 380 18.93 -2.46 6.82
C TYR A 380 17.85 -3.52 6.88
N ALA A 381 17.71 -4.31 5.82
CA ALA A 381 16.76 -5.42 5.80
C ALA A 381 17.40 -6.68 5.18
N TYR A 382 16.99 -7.81 5.73
CA TYR A 382 17.27 -9.15 5.23
C TYR A 382 15.96 -9.86 4.95
N GLN A 383 15.85 -10.49 3.79
CA GLN A 383 14.69 -11.29 3.40
C GLN A 383 15.13 -12.66 2.90
N ALA A 384 14.36 -13.68 3.23
CA ALA A 384 14.49 -15.03 2.68
C ALA A 384 13.12 -15.55 2.26
N ASP A 385 13.00 -15.98 1.03
CA ASP A 385 11.77 -16.53 0.45
C ASP A 385 12.04 -17.94 -0.10
N ASP A 386 11.28 -18.91 0.40
CA ASP A 386 11.29 -20.31 -0.03
C ASP A 386 9.97 -20.59 -0.74
N ARG A 387 10.05 -20.92 -2.04
CA ARG A 387 8.89 -21.16 -2.89
C ARG A 387 8.97 -22.53 -3.56
N GLN A 388 7.91 -23.31 -3.41
CA GLN A 388 7.74 -24.58 -4.10
C GLN A 388 6.44 -24.59 -4.89
N GLU A 389 6.51 -25.09 -6.13
CA GLU A 389 5.34 -25.32 -6.98
C GLU A 389 5.24 -26.79 -7.34
N PHE A 390 4.08 -27.36 -7.13
CA PHE A 390 3.79 -28.76 -7.41
C PHE A 390 2.80 -28.84 -8.57
N ASP A 391 3.07 -29.76 -9.50
CA ASP A 391 2.27 -29.97 -10.69
C ASP A 391 1.78 -31.43 -10.80
N ILE A 392 0.80 -31.64 -11.66
CA ILE A 392 0.31 -32.96 -12.02
C ILE A 392 1.35 -33.66 -12.91
N ARG A 393 2.05 -34.62 -12.32
CA ARG A 393 3.15 -35.33 -12.98
C ARG A 393 2.91 -36.85 -13.00
N ARG A 394 3.29 -37.50 -14.09
CA ARG A 394 3.18 -38.95 -14.24
C ARG A 394 4.17 -39.69 -13.33
N ALA A 395 3.93 -40.99 -13.14
CA ALA A 395 4.80 -41.92 -12.40
C ALA A 395 5.06 -41.52 -10.92
N GLY A 396 4.05 -41.00 -10.23
CA GLY A 396 4.13 -40.64 -8.80
C GLY A 396 4.98 -39.39 -8.48
N ARG A 397 5.40 -38.63 -9.50
CA ARG A 397 6.27 -37.45 -9.31
C ARG A 397 5.53 -36.19 -8.87
N SER A 398 4.22 -36.23 -8.75
CA SER A 398 3.42 -35.08 -8.29
C SER A 398 3.73 -34.64 -6.85
N ALA A 399 4.32 -35.49 -6.04
CA ALA A 399 4.79 -35.17 -4.69
C ALA A 399 6.15 -34.44 -4.66
N ILE A 400 6.88 -34.42 -5.80
CA ILE A 400 8.16 -33.70 -5.95
C ILE A 400 7.85 -32.34 -6.56
N PRO A 401 8.35 -31.23 -6.00
CA PRO A 401 8.12 -29.91 -6.60
C PRO A 401 8.63 -29.87 -8.05
N ALA A 402 7.88 -29.22 -8.90
CA ALA A 402 8.29 -28.94 -10.28
C ALA A 402 9.15 -27.67 -10.36
N LEU A 403 9.00 -26.80 -9.36
CA LEU A 403 9.82 -25.62 -9.16
C LEU A 403 10.11 -25.51 -7.65
N ASP A 404 11.38 -25.31 -7.29
CA ASP A 404 11.85 -25.18 -5.92
C ASP A 404 12.92 -24.07 -5.88
N LEU A 405 12.57 -22.92 -5.36
CA LEU A 405 13.38 -21.69 -5.40
C LEU A 405 13.63 -21.16 -3.99
N PHE A 406 14.85 -20.73 -3.76
CA PHE A 406 15.24 -19.98 -2.57
C PHE A 406 15.82 -18.63 -2.97
N LEU A 407 15.18 -17.54 -2.51
CA LEU A 407 15.59 -16.16 -2.75
C LEU A 407 16.11 -15.56 -1.47
N ASN A 408 17.32 -15.04 -1.51
CA ASN A 408 18.00 -14.37 -0.42
C ASN A 408 18.30 -12.93 -0.80
N THR A 409 17.91 -11.96 0.05
CA THR A 409 18.05 -10.54 -0.27
C THR A 409 18.54 -9.75 0.93
N HIS A 410 19.59 -8.96 0.73
CA HIS A 410 20.08 -7.95 1.65
C HIS A 410 19.86 -6.57 1.03
N SER A 411 19.32 -5.64 1.78
CA SER A 411 19.17 -4.24 1.35
C SER A 411 19.58 -3.28 2.47
N ALA A 412 20.14 -2.15 2.08
CA ALA A 412 20.50 -1.08 2.99
C ALA A 412 20.20 0.27 2.35
N GLU A 413 19.73 1.22 3.16
CA GLU A 413 19.46 2.59 2.77
C GLU A 413 19.92 3.55 3.86
N LEU A 414 20.57 4.65 3.45
CA LEU A 414 20.96 5.74 4.31
C LEU A 414 20.36 7.04 3.75
N VAL A 415 19.52 7.70 4.54
CA VAL A 415 18.84 8.94 4.17
C VAL A 415 19.21 10.05 5.15
N TYR A 416 19.62 11.19 4.63
CA TYR A 416 19.77 12.42 5.38
C TYR A 416 18.62 13.37 5.02
N LYS A 417 17.72 13.62 5.97
CA LYS A 417 16.66 14.64 5.90
C LYS A 417 17.22 15.94 6.45
N HIS A 418 17.06 17.04 5.72
CA HIS A 418 17.66 18.33 6.06
C HIS A 418 16.71 19.49 5.82
N PHE A 419 17.00 20.59 6.53
CA PHE A 419 16.37 21.88 6.34
C PHE A 419 17.45 22.92 6.02
N LEU A 420 17.39 23.50 4.82
CA LEU A 420 18.30 24.55 4.36
C LEU A 420 17.66 25.92 4.54
N GLY A 421 18.07 26.65 5.60
CA GLY A 421 17.50 27.95 5.94
C GLY A 421 16.04 27.85 6.38
N ARG A 422 15.20 28.77 5.89
CA ARG A 422 13.80 28.91 6.35
C ARG A 422 12.77 28.28 5.43
N HIS A 423 13.14 27.91 4.22
CA HIS A 423 12.18 27.64 3.15
C HIS A 423 12.46 26.35 2.37
N VAL A 424 13.66 25.81 2.39
CA VAL A 424 14.01 24.61 1.64
C VAL A 424 14.18 23.44 2.59
N HIS A 425 13.51 22.36 2.33
CA HIS A 425 13.72 21.10 3.04
C HIS A 425 13.78 19.97 2.03
N GLY A 426 14.50 18.92 2.40
CA GLY A 426 14.67 17.85 1.44
C GLY A 426 15.36 16.64 2.04
N ARG A 427 15.71 15.74 1.16
CA ARG A 427 16.42 14.53 1.54
C ARG A 427 17.39 14.09 0.45
N ILE A 428 18.54 13.65 0.87
CA ILE A 428 19.53 12.96 0.05
C ILE A 428 19.71 11.55 0.59
N GLY A 429 19.77 10.55 -0.28
CA GLY A 429 19.92 9.18 0.15
C GLY A 429 20.75 8.34 -0.79
N VAL A 430 21.30 7.28 -0.24
CA VAL A 430 21.98 6.22 -0.98
C VAL A 430 21.39 4.88 -0.55
N ASN A 431 21.22 3.97 -1.52
CA ASN A 431 20.71 2.63 -1.23
C ASN A 431 21.47 1.58 -2.01
N GLY A 432 21.48 0.36 -1.49
CA GLY A 432 22.05 -0.81 -2.14
C GLY A 432 21.25 -2.06 -1.85
N LEU A 433 21.29 -3.01 -2.80
CA LEU A 433 20.67 -4.32 -2.68
C LEU A 433 21.62 -5.37 -3.24
N TRP A 434 21.70 -6.50 -2.54
CA TRP A 434 22.28 -7.75 -3.03
C TRP A 434 21.26 -8.86 -2.87
N GLN A 435 21.03 -9.58 -3.95
CA GLN A 435 20.03 -10.64 -4.05
C GLN A 435 20.62 -11.86 -4.75
N GLU A 436 20.34 -13.04 -4.23
CA GLU A 436 20.71 -14.32 -4.81
C GLU A 436 19.45 -15.20 -4.91
N ASN A 437 19.21 -15.77 -6.10
CA ASN A 437 18.19 -16.78 -6.32
C ASN A 437 18.87 -18.09 -6.69
N ALA A 438 18.51 -19.16 -5.99
CA ALA A 438 19.02 -20.50 -6.21
C ALA A 438 17.87 -21.48 -6.42
N ASN A 439 17.98 -22.34 -7.43
CA ASN A 439 17.13 -23.49 -7.64
C ASN A 439 17.60 -24.65 -6.78
N ILE A 440 16.71 -25.23 -5.99
CA ILE A 440 17.01 -26.39 -5.16
C ILE A 440 16.99 -27.64 -6.05
N PRO A 441 18.08 -28.42 -6.07
CA PRO A 441 18.18 -29.62 -6.91
C PRO A 441 17.14 -30.69 -6.53
N GLY A 442 16.76 -31.54 -7.50
CA GLY A 442 15.88 -32.70 -7.27
C GLY A 442 14.52 -32.61 -7.92
N THR A 443 14.13 -31.47 -8.49
CA THR A 443 12.86 -31.32 -9.21
C THR A 443 12.73 -32.23 -10.44
N GLY A 444 13.85 -32.54 -11.07
CA GLY A 444 13.90 -33.30 -12.32
C GLY A 444 13.26 -32.57 -13.51
N VAL A 445 13.23 -31.25 -13.45
CA VAL A 445 12.73 -30.32 -14.47
C VAL A 445 13.77 -29.22 -14.65
N ARG A 446 13.97 -28.73 -15.88
CA ARG A 446 14.76 -27.54 -16.13
C ARG A 446 14.06 -26.35 -15.42
N PRO A 447 14.80 -25.56 -14.65
CA PRO A 447 14.21 -24.41 -13.98
C PRO A 447 13.59 -23.42 -14.97
N LEU A 448 12.38 -22.95 -14.69
CA LEU A 448 11.73 -21.90 -15.46
C LEU A 448 12.52 -20.57 -15.31
N ILE A 449 12.95 -20.29 -14.10
CA ILE A 449 13.76 -19.12 -13.74
C ILE A 449 15.16 -19.64 -13.36
N PRO A 450 16.23 -19.20 -14.02
CA PRO A 450 17.58 -19.66 -13.71
C PRO A 450 18.13 -19.07 -12.40
N ASP A 451 19.19 -19.67 -11.90
CA ASP A 451 19.98 -19.13 -10.80
C ASP A 451 20.55 -17.77 -11.21
N HIS A 452 20.53 -16.83 -10.28
CA HIS A 452 21.07 -15.51 -10.57
C HIS A 452 21.50 -14.75 -9.32
N ASP A 453 22.46 -13.82 -9.52
CA ASP A 453 22.87 -12.80 -8.57
C ASP A 453 22.51 -11.42 -9.13
N ARG A 454 21.86 -10.58 -8.30
CA ARG A 454 21.53 -9.21 -8.63
C ARG A 454 22.15 -8.28 -7.60
N ARG A 455 22.83 -7.24 -8.06
CA ARG A 455 23.35 -6.16 -7.22
C ARG A 455 22.87 -4.84 -7.76
N THR A 456 22.34 -3.99 -6.91
CA THR A 456 21.92 -2.65 -7.31
C THR A 456 22.44 -1.62 -6.34
N GLY A 457 22.69 -0.41 -6.83
CA GLY A 457 23.04 0.74 -6.01
C GLY A 457 22.44 2.00 -6.61
N GLY A 458 21.97 2.92 -5.77
CA GLY A 458 21.36 4.16 -6.20
C GLY A 458 21.69 5.33 -5.28
N ILE A 459 21.65 6.53 -5.84
CA ILE A 459 21.72 7.80 -5.12
C ILE A 459 20.59 8.70 -5.58
N PHE A 460 19.96 9.39 -4.64
CA PHE A 460 18.86 10.30 -4.94
C PHE A 460 18.90 11.58 -4.12
N LEU A 461 18.28 12.63 -4.66
CA LEU A 461 18.06 13.93 -4.03
C LEU A 461 16.62 14.35 -4.33
N ILE A 462 15.91 14.84 -3.32
CA ILE A 462 14.58 15.44 -3.44
C ILE A 462 14.58 16.72 -2.59
N GLU A 463 14.17 17.81 -3.22
CA GLU A 463 14.09 19.13 -2.58
C GLU A 463 12.69 19.70 -2.72
N HIS A 464 12.19 20.27 -1.64
CA HIS A 464 10.93 20.96 -1.54
C HIS A 464 11.18 22.45 -1.34
N LEU A 465 10.53 23.26 -2.15
CA LEU A 465 10.64 24.71 -2.13
C LEU A 465 9.24 25.33 -1.95
N PRO A 466 8.81 25.61 -0.74
CA PRO A 466 7.61 26.41 -0.50
C PRO A 466 7.88 27.86 -0.90
N LEU A 467 7.28 28.27 -2.04
CA LEU A 467 7.41 29.64 -2.55
C LEU A 467 6.57 30.65 -1.74
N ASN A 468 5.44 30.20 -1.27
CA ASN A 468 4.54 30.93 -0.37
C ASN A 468 3.57 29.93 0.32
N GLU A 469 2.66 30.44 1.15
CA GLU A 469 1.68 29.64 1.88
C GLU A 469 0.75 28.78 1.00
N ARG A 470 0.69 29.04 -0.30
CA ARG A 470 -0.25 28.39 -1.23
C ARG A 470 0.43 27.60 -2.33
N LEU A 471 1.72 27.81 -2.55
CA LEU A 471 2.44 27.17 -3.65
C LEU A 471 3.76 26.58 -3.17
N GLU A 472 3.87 25.28 -3.30
CA GLU A 472 5.06 24.50 -3.04
C GLU A 472 5.52 23.80 -4.33
N LEU A 473 6.82 23.82 -4.59
CA LEU A 473 7.46 23.10 -5.68
C LEU A 473 8.31 21.95 -5.13
N GLU A 474 8.41 20.89 -5.91
CA GLU A 474 9.31 19.76 -5.67
C GLU A 474 10.20 19.55 -6.88
N ALA A 475 11.47 19.25 -6.65
CA ALA A 475 12.37 18.76 -7.67
C ALA A 475 13.19 17.60 -7.13
N GLY A 476 13.35 16.55 -7.92
CA GLY A 476 14.12 15.39 -7.53
C GLY A 476 14.90 14.79 -8.69
N ALA A 477 16.00 14.12 -8.35
CA ALA A 477 16.84 13.38 -9.28
C ALA A 477 17.38 12.10 -8.64
N ARG A 478 17.55 11.07 -9.46
CA ARG A 478 18.07 9.76 -9.05
C ARG A 478 18.94 9.14 -10.14
N LEU A 479 20.00 8.45 -9.72
CA LEU A 479 20.86 7.63 -10.57
C LEU A 479 20.99 6.24 -9.94
N ASP A 480 20.81 5.19 -10.75
CA ASP A 480 20.93 3.80 -10.36
C ASP A 480 21.82 3.01 -11.30
N ALA A 481 22.56 2.07 -10.73
CA ALA A 481 23.30 1.04 -11.43
C ALA A 481 22.84 -0.35 -10.95
N ALA A 482 22.66 -1.27 -11.90
CA ALA A 482 22.29 -2.65 -11.61
C ALA A 482 23.18 -3.62 -12.40
N LEU A 483 23.61 -4.66 -11.72
CA LEU A 483 24.35 -5.80 -12.27
C LEU A 483 23.53 -7.05 -12.04
N LEU A 484 23.23 -7.79 -13.10
CA LEU A 484 22.55 -9.08 -13.06
C LEU A 484 23.46 -10.13 -13.71
N GLN A 485 23.87 -11.12 -12.93
CA GLN A 485 24.62 -12.29 -13.40
C GLN A 485 23.72 -13.50 -13.35
N VAL A 486 23.54 -14.18 -14.48
CA VAL A 486 22.65 -15.32 -14.62
C VAL A 486 23.47 -16.58 -14.88
N ARG A 487 23.05 -17.70 -14.30
CA ARG A 487 23.64 -19.03 -14.52
C ARG A 487 22.58 -19.91 -15.19
N THR A 488 22.75 -20.21 -16.48
CA THR A 488 21.74 -20.90 -17.29
C THR A 488 22.38 -21.75 -18.39
N PHE A 489 21.54 -22.35 -19.22
CA PHE A 489 21.95 -23.08 -20.41
C PHE A 489 21.39 -22.38 -21.65
N ASP A 490 22.16 -22.31 -22.71
CA ASP A 490 21.73 -21.77 -23.99
C ASP A 490 20.86 -22.77 -24.79
N ALA A 491 20.56 -22.42 -26.05
CA ALA A 491 19.76 -23.26 -26.95
C ALA A 491 20.47 -24.55 -27.39
N GLN A 492 21.78 -24.64 -27.22
CA GLN A 492 22.62 -25.79 -27.48
C GLN A 492 22.88 -26.65 -26.23
N ASP A 493 22.23 -26.36 -25.10
CA ASP A 493 22.44 -26.97 -23.78
C ASP A 493 23.86 -26.75 -23.20
N GLU A 494 24.56 -25.71 -23.68
CA GLU A 494 25.84 -25.31 -23.09
C GLU A 494 25.61 -24.40 -21.87
N TYR A 495 26.34 -24.68 -20.79
CA TYR A 495 26.25 -23.85 -19.56
C TYR A 495 26.91 -22.48 -19.78
N ILE A 496 26.14 -21.44 -19.59
CA ILE A 496 26.57 -20.04 -19.78
C ILE A 496 26.31 -19.19 -18.53
N THR A 497 27.11 -18.14 -18.38
CA THR A 497 27.00 -17.17 -17.27
C THR A 497 26.91 -15.75 -17.79
N PRO A 498 25.83 -15.37 -18.51
CA PRO A 498 25.67 -14.03 -19.04
C PRO A 498 25.55 -12.99 -17.92
N GLU A 499 26.08 -11.80 -18.22
CA GLU A 499 26.05 -10.64 -17.35
C GLU A 499 25.34 -9.47 -18.04
N HIS A 500 24.40 -8.83 -17.34
CA HIS A 500 23.69 -7.65 -17.79
C HIS A 500 24.00 -6.47 -16.87
N ARG A 501 24.31 -5.32 -17.47
CA ARG A 501 24.57 -4.07 -16.75
C ARG A 501 23.57 -3.02 -17.19
N PHE A 502 22.88 -2.41 -16.22
CA PHE A 502 21.90 -1.38 -16.48
C PHE A 502 22.29 -0.12 -15.71
N THR A 503 22.25 1.02 -16.39
CA THR A 503 22.40 2.34 -15.77
C THR A 503 21.14 3.14 -16.11
N ASN A 504 20.47 3.62 -15.09
CA ASN A 504 19.19 4.31 -15.23
C ASN A 504 19.19 5.60 -14.42
N HIS A 505 18.40 6.56 -14.87
CA HIS A 505 18.19 7.83 -14.19
C HIS A 505 16.71 8.16 -14.14
N ALA A 506 16.31 8.91 -13.14
CA ALA A 506 14.97 9.44 -13.01
C ALA A 506 15.01 10.89 -12.51
N PHE A 507 13.98 11.64 -12.86
CA PHE A 507 13.71 12.96 -12.31
C PHE A 507 12.24 13.11 -11.92
N SER A 508 11.96 14.02 -11.00
CA SER A 508 10.62 14.45 -10.63
C SER A 508 10.55 15.97 -10.57
N LEU A 509 9.45 16.52 -11.08
CA LEU A 509 9.08 17.92 -10.91
C LEU A 509 7.63 17.95 -10.47
N GLY A 510 7.36 18.57 -9.33
CA GLY A 510 6.05 18.66 -8.72
C GLY A 510 5.68 20.10 -8.38
N ALA A 511 4.39 20.40 -8.45
CA ALA A 511 3.83 21.65 -7.94
C ALA A 511 2.52 21.35 -7.20
N ASN A 512 2.39 21.84 -5.98
CA ASN A 512 1.17 21.79 -5.17
C ASN A 512 0.68 23.20 -4.94
N TRP A 513 -0.49 23.51 -5.47
CA TRP A 513 -1.08 24.84 -5.39
C TRP A 513 -2.45 24.80 -4.73
N THR A 514 -2.55 25.40 -3.54
CA THR A 514 -3.81 25.67 -2.86
C THR A 514 -4.42 26.96 -3.44
N ALA A 515 -5.13 26.80 -4.59
CA ALA A 515 -5.67 27.93 -5.34
C ALA A 515 -6.68 28.73 -4.51
N THR A 516 -7.50 28.03 -3.71
CA THR A 516 -8.40 28.58 -2.69
C THR A 516 -8.44 27.62 -1.51
N ASP A 517 -9.06 28.03 -0.39
CA ASP A 517 -9.24 27.16 0.78
C ASP A 517 -10.08 25.90 0.48
N SER A 518 -10.76 25.87 -0.66
CA SER A 518 -11.60 24.77 -1.10
C SER A 518 -11.12 24.10 -2.41
N LEU A 519 -10.00 24.50 -2.97
CA LEU A 519 -9.48 23.97 -4.23
C LEU A 519 -7.96 23.82 -4.18
N ARG A 520 -7.49 22.59 -4.29
CA ARG A 520 -6.09 22.21 -4.41
C ARG A 520 -5.81 21.60 -5.77
N LEU A 521 -4.73 22.00 -6.39
CA LEU A 521 -4.22 21.50 -7.66
C LEU A 521 -2.81 20.95 -7.45
N ARG A 522 -2.55 19.73 -7.93
CA ARG A 522 -1.21 19.17 -7.99
C ARG A 522 -0.88 18.83 -9.43
N ALA A 523 0.28 19.26 -9.88
CA ALA A 523 0.81 18.92 -11.19
C ALA A 523 2.16 18.21 -11.02
N GLY A 524 2.37 17.14 -11.76
CA GLY A 524 3.61 16.37 -11.73
C GLY A 524 4.12 16.04 -13.13
N LEU A 525 5.43 16.13 -13.33
CA LEU A 525 6.14 15.58 -14.48
C LEU A 525 7.26 14.70 -13.95
N ASN A 526 7.09 13.38 -14.08
CA ASN A 526 7.94 12.41 -13.43
C ASN A 526 8.45 11.40 -14.43
N SER A 527 9.71 11.00 -14.30
CA SER A 527 10.24 9.85 -15.01
C SER A 527 10.44 8.67 -14.08
N ALA A 528 10.31 7.48 -14.65
CA ALA A 528 10.57 6.23 -13.95
C ALA A 528 11.26 5.23 -14.88
N PHE A 529 11.90 4.25 -14.28
CA PHE A 529 12.61 3.21 -15.02
C PHE A 529 12.49 1.85 -14.32
N ARG A 530 12.70 0.81 -15.10
CA ARG A 530 12.77 -0.56 -14.62
C ARG A 530 13.72 -1.39 -15.50
N PRO A 531 14.81 -1.97 -14.95
CA PRO A 531 15.55 -3.02 -15.66
C PRO A 531 14.66 -4.24 -15.89
N PRO A 532 14.88 -5.03 -16.95
CA PRO A 532 14.20 -6.30 -17.11
C PRO A 532 14.47 -7.22 -15.92
N HIS A 533 13.47 -7.98 -15.52
CA HIS A 533 13.61 -9.04 -14.52
C HIS A 533 14.21 -10.29 -15.14
N VAL A 534 14.87 -11.14 -14.32
CA VAL A 534 15.47 -12.39 -14.84
C VAL A 534 14.46 -13.30 -15.52
N SER A 535 13.20 -13.32 -15.05
CA SER A 535 12.11 -14.07 -15.72
C SER A 535 11.81 -13.54 -17.12
N GLU A 536 11.85 -12.23 -17.34
CA GLU A 536 11.60 -11.60 -18.63
C GLU A 536 12.73 -11.89 -19.62
N LEU A 537 13.95 -12.02 -19.12
CA LEU A 537 15.12 -12.32 -19.93
C LEU A 537 15.28 -13.83 -20.24
N TYR A 538 14.97 -14.69 -19.27
CA TYR A 538 15.40 -16.09 -19.30
C TYR A 538 14.34 -17.14 -18.97
N SER A 539 13.05 -16.79 -18.80
CA SER A 539 12.01 -17.81 -18.64
C SER A 539 12.04 -18.78 -19.81
N GLN A 540 12.04 -20.08 -19.52
CA GLN A 540 12.04 -21.10 -20.55
C GLN A 540 11.27 -22.35 -20.10
N GLY A 541 9.98 -22.41 -20.41
CA GLY A 541 9.19 -23.60 -20.15
C GLY A 541 7.84 -23.38 -19.54
N LEU A 542 7.28 -24.43 -18.97
CA LEU A 542 5.96 -24.41 -18.34
C LEU A 542 6.02 -23.72 -16.98
N HIS A 543 5.25 -22.65 -16.84
CA HIS A 543 4.95 -22.02 -15.58
C HIS A 543 3.74 -22.73 -14.95
N HIS A 544 4.00 -23.52 -13.92
CA HIS A 544 3.00 -24.43 -13.35
C HIS A 544 1.82 -23.69 -12.72
N GLY A 545 2.09 -22.53 -12.13
CA GLY A 545 1.06 -21.67 -11.51
C GLY A 545 0.06 -21.10 -12.51
N SER A 546 0.47 -20.82 -13.76
CA SER A 546 -0.38 -20.25 -14.82
C SER A 546 -0.93 -21.28 -15.79
N ALA A 547 -0.43 -22.51 -15.74
CA ALA A 547 -0.66 -23.50 -16.79
C ALA A 547 -0.36 -22.94 -18.20
N ALA A 548 0.74 -22.19 -18.33
CA ALA A 548 1.18 -21.53 -19.56
C ALA A 548 2.69 -21.74 -19.78
N ILE A 549 3.13 -21.76 -21.04
CA ILE A 549 4.55 -21.76 -21.40
C ILE A 549 4.99 -20.30 -21.51
N GLU A 550 6.07 -19.96 -20.82
CA GLU A 550 6.69 -18.63 -20.88
C GLU A 550 8.08 -18.70 -21.52
N GLU A 551 8.35 -17.76 -22.40
CA GLU A 551 9.64 -17.60 -23.08
C GLU A 551 10.17 -16.18 -22.87
N GLY A 552 11.38 -16.09 -22.33
CA GLY A 552 12.10 -14.84 -22.12
C GLY A 552 12.87 -14.38 -23.37
N ASP A 553 13.31 -13.14 -23.35
CA ASP A 553 14.18 -12.56 -24.37
C ASP A 553 15.40 -11.87 -23.73
N PRO A 554 16.61 -12.46 -23.84
CA PRO A 554 17.83 -11.89 -23.25
C PRO A 554 18.25 -10.52 -23.81
N THR A 555 17.63 -10.07 -24.90
CA THR A 555 17.97 -8.79 -25.57
C THR A 555 17.19 -7.60 -25.01
N LEU A 556 16.24 -7.81 -24.10
CA LEU A 556 15.42 -6.77 -23.52
C LEU A 556 16.27 -5.74 -22.76
N GLY A 557 15.97 -4.46 -22.97
CA GLY A 557 16.54 -3.32 -22.25
C GLY A 557 15.65 -2.81 -21.12
N SER A 558 16.12 -1.78 -20.42
CA SER A 558 15.33 -1.12 -19.39
C SER A 558 14.10 -0.41 -19.97
N GLU A 559 12.96 -0.57 -19.33
CA GLU A 559 11.79 0.29 -19.56
C GLU A 559 12.08 1.70 -19.04
N ARG A 560 11.67 2.72 -19.79
CA ARG A 560 11.78 4.13 -19.39
C ARG A 560 10.47 4.83 -19.62
N MET A 561 9.90 5.39 -18.57
CA MET A 561 8.61 6.07 -18.60
C MET A 561 8.77 7.55 -18.30
N LEU A 562 8.07 8.38 -19.05
CA LEU A 562 7.78 9.77 -18.72
C LEU A 562 6.27 9.91 -18.51
N GLN A 563 5.88 10.46 -17.37
CA GLN A 563 4.47 10.63 -16.98
C GLN A 563 4.19 12.08 -16.58
N ALA A 564 3.08 12.61 -17.10
CA ALA A 564 2.47 13.86 -16.65
C ALA A 564 1.18 13.54 -15.88
N THR A 565 0.95 14.23 -14.76
CA THR A 565 -0.23 14.10 -13.92
C THR A 565 -0.79 15.49 -13.58
N LEU A 566 -2.12 15.57 -13.49
CA LEU A 566 -2.82 16.72 -12.95
C LEU A 566 -3.93 16.21 -12.02
N ASP A 567 -3.77 16.45 -10.73
CA ASP A 567 -4.72 16.07 -9.70
C ASP A 567 -5.43 17.33 -9.16
N THR A 568 -6.73 17.23 -9.00
CA THR A 568 -7.58 18.31 -8.49
C THR A 568 -8.38 17.77 -7.32
N GLU A 569 -8.32 18.44 -6.18
CA GLU A 569 -9.16 18.17 -5.02
C GLU A 569 -9.98 19.41 -4.71
N TRP A 570 -11.26 19.22 -4.43
CA TRP A 570 -12.16 20.32 -4.11
C TRP A 570 -13.15 19.95 -3.00
N GLY A 571 -13.58 20.94 -2.23
CA GLY A 571 -14.57 20.79 -1.19
C GLY A 571 -15.47 22.01 -1.10
N SER A 572 -16.76 21.83 -0.80
CA SER A 572 -17.65 22.95 -0.53
C SER A 572 -17.42 23.50 0.88
N GLY A 573 -17.51 24.83 1.07
CA GLY A 573 -17.32 25.48 2.38
C GLY A 573 -18.27 24.99 3.49
N ASN A 574 -19.37 24.33 3.15
CA ASN A 574 -20.29 23.71 4.12
C ASN A 574 -20.03 22.22 4.37
N GLY A 575 -18.94 21.66 3.82
CA GLY A 575 -18.52 20.25 3.98
C GLY A 575 -19.46 19.21 3.36
N ARG A 576 -20.52 19.62 2.62
CA ARG A 576 -21.49 18.68 2.03
C ARG A 576 -21.00 18.01 0.77
N TRP A 577 -20.18 18.70 -0.02
CA TRP A 577 -19.64 18.21 -1.27
C TRP A 577 -18.14 18.18 -1.22
N SER A 578 -17.54 17.10 -1.68
CA SER A 578 -16.11 17.03 -1.97
C SER A 578 -15.87 16.14 -3.19
N GLY A 579 -14.77 16.35 -3.86
CA GLY A 579 -14.42 15.56 -5.03
C GLY A 579 -12.94 15.61 -5.34
N ALA A 580 -12.52 14.64 -6.12
CA ALA A 580 -11.18 14.53 -6.66
C ALA A 580 -11.26 14.12 -8.13
N LEU A 581 -10.40 14.71 -8.94
CA LEU A 581 -10.21 14.35 -10.35
C LEU A 581 -8.71 14.23 -10.59
N SER A 582 -8.31 13.11 -11.18
CA SER A 582 -6.92 12.86 -11.60
C SER A 582 -6.88 12.60 -13.09
N LEU A 583 -6.04 13.35 -13.79
CA LEU A 583 -5.71 13.13 -15.20
C LEU A 583 -4.27 12.68 -15.29
N HIS A 584 -4.00 11.66 -16.09
CA HIS A 584 -2.64 11.18 -16.31
C HIS A 584 -2.39 10.76 -17.75
N ALA A 585 -1.17 10.96 -18.18
CA ALA A 585 -0.67 10.46 -19.46
C ALA A 585 0.80 10.06 -19.31
N SER A 586 1.18 8.94 -19.90
CA SER A 586 2.56 8.44 -19.88
C SER A 586 2.97 7.83 -21.21
N ARG A 587 4.23 8.05 -21.58
CA ARG A 587 4.91 7.31 -22.63
C ARG A 587 5.95 6.41 -21.98
N THR A 588 5.97 5.14 -22.38
CA THR A 588 6.97 4.16 -21.93
C THR A 588 7.69 3.62 -23.15
N ASP A 589 8.98 3.86 -23.24
CA ASP A 589 9.84 3.27 -24.24
C ASP A 589 10.32 1.92 -23.75
N GLY A 590 10.26 0.89 -24.60
CA GLY A 590 10.66 -0.48 -24.29
C GLY A 590 9.75 -1.20 -23.29
N PHE A 591 8.43 -0.96 -23.29
CA PHE A 591 7.45 -1.61 -22.42
C PHE A 591 7.44 -3.13 -22.62
N ILE A 592 7.80 -3.89 -21.58
CA ILE A 592 7.93 -5.35 -21.63
C ILE A 592 6.60 -5.99 -21.24
N TYR A 593 6.05 -6.86 -22.08
CA TYR A 593 4.82 -7.58 -21.79
C TYR A 593 4.84 -9.01 -22.30
N LEU A 594 3.97 -9.85 -21.74
CA LEU A 594 3.75 -11.22 -22.18
C LEU A 594 2.76 -11.24 -23.35
N ARG A 595 3.27 -11.44 -24.56
CA ARG A 595 2.47 -11.54 -25.78
C ARG A 595 2.01 -12.98 -25.98
N PRO A 596 0.70 -13.24 -26.22
CA PRO A 596 0.22 -14.56 -26.61
C PRO A 596 0.79 -14.98 -27.98
N GLU A 597 1.28 -16.22 -28.10
CA GLU A 597 1.84 -16.79 -29.34
C GLU A 597 1.22 -18.14 -29.73
N GLY A 598 -0.05 -18.40 -29.37
CA GLY A 598 -0.76 -19.61 -29.69
C GLY A 598 -0.57 -20.72 -28.65
N TYR A 599 -0.59 -21.96 -29.07
CA TYR A 599 -0.56 -23.12 -28.19
C TYR A 599 0.61 -24.06 -28.51
N ARG A 600 1.10 -24.78 -27.48
CA ARG A 600 2.12 -25.83 -27.64
C ARG A 600 1.70 -27.10 -26.95
N LEU A 601 1.83 -28.20 -27.67
CA LEU A 601 1.63 -29.52 -27.12
C LEU A 601 2.92 -30.02 -26.45
N THR A 602 2.82 -30.50 -25.23
CA THR A 602 3.92 -31.07 -24.45
C THR A 602 3.55 -32.47 -23.97
N ILE A 603 4.52 -33.22 -23.43
CA ILE A 603 4.26 -34.51 -22.77
C ILE A 603 3.36 -34.41 -21.55
N ARG A 604 3.12 -33.17 -21.03
CA ARG A 604 2.28 -32.84 -19.85
C ARG A 604 0.89 -32.36 -20.23
N GLY A 605 0.65 -31.98 -21.48
CA GLY A 605 -0.60 -31.43 -21.97
C GLY A 605 -0.39 -30.34 -23.01
N ALA A 606 -1.49 -29.68 -23.39
CA ALA A 606 -1.51 -28.53 -24.27
C ALA A 606 -1.58 -27.27 -23.41
N PHE A 607 -0.75 -26.28 -23.73
CA PHE A 607 -0.66 -25.03 -22.96
C PHE A 607 -0.59 -23.83 -23.89
N PRO A 608 -1.20 -22.69 -23.53
CA PRO A 608 -0.98 -21.43 -24.21
C PRO A 608 0.49 -20.99 -24.04
N VAL A 609 1.05 -20.41 -25.09
CA VAL A 609 2.42 -19.89 -25.12
C VAL A 609 2.38 -18.37 -25.03
N PHE A 610 3.21 -17.84 -24.16
CA PHE A 610 3.45 -16.40 -24.03
C PHE A 610 4.93 -16.11 -24.15
N ARG A 611 5.28 -15.07 -24.90
CA ARG A 611 6.67 -14.61 -25.04
C ARG A 611 6.81 -13.19 -24.49
N TYR A 612 7.86 -12.97 -23.71
CA TYR A 612 8.25 -11.62 -23.31
C TYR A 612 8.77 -10.86 -24.53
N THR A 613 8.20 -9.70 -24.76
CA THR A 613 8.56 -8.79 -25.84
C THR A 613 8.49 -7.35 -25.37
N ALA A 614 9.14 -6.44 -26.07
CA ALA A 614 9.09 -5.02 -25.76
C ALA A 614 8.52 -4.21 -26.91
N THR A 615 7.77 -3.16 -26.58
CA THR A 615 7.23 -2.18 -27.51
C THR A 615 7.19 -0.79 -26.86
N ASP A 616 7.03 0.27 -27.66
CA ASP A 616 6.74 1.60 -27.10
C ASP A 616 5.24 1.76 -26.87
N VAL A 617 4.88 2.33 -25.73
CA VAL A 617 3.47 2.43 -25.30
C VAL A 617 3.13 3.85 -24.90
N LEU A 618 1.95 4.31 -25.34
CA LEU A 618 1.29 5.52 -24.84
C LEU A 618 0.08 5.11 -23.99
N MET A 619 0.06 5.56 -22.74
CA MET A 619 -1.09 5.33 -21.83
C MET A 619 -1.63 6.68 -21.35
N TRP A 620 -2.97 6.76 -21.21
CA TRP A 620 -3.64 7.91 -20.62
C TRP A 620 -4.92 7.48 -19.92
N GLY A 621 -5.36 8.27 -18.97
CA GLY A 621 -6.57 7.93 -18.24
C GLY A 621 -7.03 9.04 -17.31
N THR A 622 -8.16 8.78 -16.68
CA THR A 622 -8.75 9.66 -15.66
C THR A 622 -9.40 8.84 -14.58
N ASP A 623 -9.26 9.34 -13.35
CA ASP A 623 -9.93 8.84 -12.17
C ASP A 623 -10.73 9.99 -11.55
N ALA A 624 -12.00 9.77 -11.25
CA ALA A 624 -12.87 10.78 -10.65
C ALA A 624 -13.63 10.21 -9.46
N GLN A 625 -13.79 11.03 -8.43
CA GLN A 625 -14.59 10.69 -7.25
C GLN A 625 -15.35 11.93 -6.80
N VAL A 626 -16.62 11.73 -6.47
CA VAL A 626 -17.48 12.77 -5.89
C VAL A 626 -18.17 12.19 -4.67
N ARG A 627 -18.15 12.92 -3.56
CA ARG A 627 -18.80 12.56 -2.32
C ARG A 627 -19.81 13.64 -1.94
N PHE A 628 -21.00 13.20 -1.56
CA PHE A 628 -22.07 14.05 -1.08
C PHE A 628 -22.56 13.61 0.29
N ARG A 629 -22.56 14.53 1.24
CA ARG A 629 -23.08 14.35 2.61
C ARG A 629 -24.32 15.23 2.80
N PRO A 630 -25.53 14.73 2.49
CA PRO A 630 -26.76 15.52 2.68
C PRO A 630 -26.96 15.95 4.14
N VAL A 631 -26.67 15.05 5.05
CA VAL A 631 -26.62 15.25 6.51
C VAL A 631 -25.47 14.44 7.08
N PRO A 632 -24.95 14.72 8.29
CA PRO A 632 -23.76 14.04 8.84
C PRO A 632 -23.84 12.50 8.88
N ALA A 633 -25.07 11.95 9.00
CA ALA A 633 -25.26 10.50 9.07
C ALA A 633 -25.20 9.80 7.71
N TRP A 634 -25.30 10.50 6.60
CA TRP A 634 -25.37 9.89 5.26
C TRP A 634 -24.23 10.35 4.38
N THR A 635 -23.63 9.39 3.68
CA THR A 635 -22.59 9.63 2.67
C THR A 635 -23.00 8.93 1.38
N ILE A 636 -23.01 9.65 0.28
CA ILE A 636 -23.18 9.12 -1.08
C ILE A 636 -21.89 9.37 -1.82
N GLU A 637 -21.34 8.32 -2.41
CA GLU A 637 -20.05 8.38 -3.10
C GLU A 637 -20.20 7.79 -4.51
N LEU A 638 -19.80 8.57 -5.50
CA LEU A 638 -19.71 8.17 -6.90
C LEU A 638 -18.25 8.20 -7.29
N GLN A 639 -17.76 7.11 -7.87
CA GLN A 639 -16.39 7.01 -8.38
C GLN A 639 -16.36 6.38 -9.76
N GLY A 640 -15.33 6.68 -10.54
CA GLY A 640 -15.12 6.06 -11.84
C GLY A 640 -13.71 6.27 -12.35
N GLY A 641 -13.28 5.34 -13.17
CA GLY A 641 -11.95 5.36 -13.77
C GLY A 641 -11.95 4.76 -15.17
N LEU A 642 -11.10 5.29 -15.99
CA LEU A 642 -10.83 4.76 -17.31
C LEU A 642 -9.32 4.87 -17.63
N VAL A 643 -8.79 3.87 -18.30
CA VAL A 643 -7.42 3.83 -18.79
C VAL A 643 -7.42 3.40 -20.25
N ARG A 644 -6.54 3.98 -21.03
CA ARG A 644 -6.30 3.65 -22.43
C ARG A 644 -4.83 3.38 -22.63
N GLY A 645 -4.50 2.34 -23.40
CA GLY A 645 -3.14 1.98 -23.75
C GLY A 645 -3.03 1.74 -25.27
N ARG A 646 -2.05 2.33 -25.92
CA ARG A 646 -1.72 2.09 -27.33
C ARG A 646 -0.33 1.53 -27.43
N ASP A 647 -0.19 0.39 -28.10
CA ASP A 647 1.07 -0.11 -28.62
C ASP A 647 1.46 0.73 -29.84
N LEU A 648 2.52 1.50 -29.72
CA LEU A 648 2.98 2.40 -30.78
C LEU A 648 3.76 1.66 -31.88
N GLY A 649 4.30 0.48 -31.56
CA GLY A 649 5.02 -0.36 -32.52
C GLY A 649 4.09 -1.05 -33.50
N GLN A 650 2.93 -1.50 -33.04
CA GLN A 650 1.93 -2.22 -33.82
C GLN A 650 0.75 -1.31 -34.25
N ASP A 651 0.66 -0.10 -33.70
CA ASP A 651 -0.49 0.82 -33.83
C ASP A 651 -1.82 0.19 -33.44
N GLU A 652 -1.84 -0.61 -32.37
CA GLU A 652 -2.99 -1.31 -31.84
C GLU A 652 -3.28 -0.93 -30.38
N TRP A 653 -4.41 -1.40 -29.83
CA TRP A 653 -4.67 -1.32 -28.41
C TRP A 653 -3.72 -2.25 -27.63
N LEU A 654 -3.26 -1.79 -26.48
CA LEU A 654 -2.39 -2.61 -25.62
C LEU A 654 -3.18 -3.75 -24.97
N PHE A 655 -2.56 -4.93 -24.92
CA PHE A 655 -3.12 -6.11 -24.27
C PHE A 655 -3.19 -5.94 -22.73
N GLN A 656 -4.23 -6.49 -22.10
CA GLN A 656 -4.44 -6.48 -20.64
C GLN A 656 -4.54 -5.09 -19.99
N VAL A 657 -5.11 -4.12 -20.66
CA VAL A 657 -5.51 -2.85 -20.05
C VAL A 657 -6.89 -3.00 -19.37
N PRO A 658 -7.11 -2.48 -18.15
CA PRO A 658 -8.38 -2.57 -17.44
C PRO A 658 -9.57 -2.02 -18.23
N ALA A 659 -10.73 -2.62 -18.03
CA ALA A 659 -12.01 -2.10 -18.53
C ALA A 659 -12.43 -0.83 -17.76
N ASP A 660 -13.29 0.01 -18.38
CA ASP A 660 -13.89 1.17 -17.71
C ASP A 660 -14.76 0.71 -16.53
N ARG A 661 -14.64 1.42 -15.41
CA ARG A 661 -15.33 1.08 -14.16
C ARG A 661 -16.04 2.30 -13.56
N ALA A 662 -17.18 2.02 -12.94
CA ALA A 662 -17.89 3.00 -12.12
C ALA A 662 -18.42 2.35 -10.85
N GLY A 663 -18.52 3.12 -9.78
CA GLY A 663 -19.02 2.66 -8.48
C GLY A 663 -19.92 3.70 -7.84
N LEU A 664 -20.99 3.24 -7.22
CA LEU A 664 -21.86 4.03 -6.35
C LEU A 664 -21.90 3.37 -4.98
N ALA A 665 -21.61 4.13 -3.94
CA ALA A 665 -21.76 3.68 -2.56
C ALA A 665 -22.66 4.64 -1.77
N VAL A 666 -23.48 4.06 -0.90
CA VAL A 666 -24.32 4.79 0.05
C VAL A 666 -24.00 4.28 1.45
N GLY A 667 -23.51 5.16 2.29
CA GLY A 667 -23.17 4.90 3.68
C GLY A 667 -24.13 5.61 4.62
N TRP A 668 -24.48 4.94 5.72
CA TRP A 668 -25.19 5.50 6.84
C TRP A 668 -24.47 5.16 8.14
N GLN A 669 -24.23 6.16 8.96
CA GLN A 669 -23.58 5.99 10.26
C GLN A 669 -24.37 6.70 11.35
N ARG A 670 -24.51 6.04 12.49
CA ARG A 670 -25.16 6.62 13.66
C ARG A 670 -24.44 6.21 14.93
N THR A 671 -24.12 7.16 15.76
CA THR A 671 -23.60 6.93 17.11
C THR A 671 -24.68 7.28 18.13
N LYS A 672 -24.94 6.36 19.07
CA LYS A 672 -25.85 6.57 20.20
C LYS A 672 -25.13 6.21 21.50
N GLY A 673 -24.84 7.22 22.32
CA GLY A 673 -23.93 7.06 23.44
C GLY A 673 -22.55 6.65 22.90
N ALA A 674 -21.97 5.60 23.45
CA ALA A 674 -20.68 5.09 23.02
C ALA A 674 -20.78 3.91 21.99
N THR A 675 -21.97 3.63 21.45
CA THR A 675 -22.19 2.60 20.42
C THR A 675 -22.29 3.24 19.06
N SER A 676 -21.46 2.83 18.11
CA SER A 676 -21.47 3.23 16.70
C SER A 676 -22.06 2.10 15.85
N LEU A 677 -22.91 2.46 14.90
CA LEU A 677 -23.49 1.58 13.89
C LEU A 677 -23.23 2.18 12.53
N SER A 678 -22.63 1.43 11.63
CA SER A 678 -22.34 1.83 10.24
C SER A 678 -22.91 0.80 9.27
N LEU A 679 -23.63 1.26 8.25
CA LEU A 679 -24.15 0.47 7.15
C LEU A 679 -23.68 1.08 5.84
N ARG A 680 -23.14 0.28 4.91
CA ARG A 680 -22.72 0.74 3.59
C ARG A 680 -23.15 -0.25 2.52
N GLY A 681 -23.89 0.22 1.53
CA GLY A 681 -24.20 -0.52 0.31
C GLY A 681 -23.39 0.04 -0.85
N ALA A 682 -22.85 -0.82 -1.70
CA ALA A 682 -22.06 -0.41 -2.86
C ALA A 682 -22.42 -1.25 -4.10
N VAL A 683 -22.48 -0.60 -5.24
CA VAL A 683 -22.61 -1.24 -6.56
C VAL A 683 -21.41 -0.85 -7.39
N ARG A 684 -20.75 -1.84 -8.01
CA ARG A 684 -19.67 -1.64 -8.97
C ARG A 684 -20.12 -2.15 -10.33
N TRP A 685 -19.94 -1.32 -11.36
CA TRP A 685 -20.14 -1.65 -12.77
C TRP A 685 -18.80 -1.72 -13.47
N VAL A 686 -18.61 -2.75 -14.26
CA VAL A 686 -17.46 -2.95 -15.15
C VAL A 686 -18.00 -3.11 -16.56
N ARG A 687 -17.50 -2.27 -17.46
CA ARG A 687 -17.89 -2.34 -18.87
C ARG A 687 -17.15 -3.49 -19.56
N VAL A 688 -17.67 -3.98 -20.70
CA VAL A 688 -16.89 -4.85 -21.59
C VAL A 688 -15.62 -4.11 -22.05
N GLN A 689 -14.49 -4.80 -22.07
CA GLN A 689 -13.25 -4.26 -22.62
C GLN A 689 -13.23 -4.48 -24.14
N ASP A 690 -13.72 -3.49 -24.88
CA ASP A 690 -13.80 -3.51 -26.34
C ASP A 690 -12.55 -2.94 -27.04
N ARG A 691 -11.56 -2.45 -26.26
CA ARG A 691 -10.28 -1.89 -26.74
C ARG A 691 -9.17 -2.88 -26.51
N VAL A 692 -9.13 -3.88 -27.36
CA VAL A 692 -8.17 -4.98 -27.32
C VAL A 692 -7.51 -5.17 -28.68
N PRO A 693 -6.30 -5.72 -28.75
CA PRO A 693 -5.68 -6.06 -30.05
C PRO A 693 -6.48 -7.16 -30.73
N ILE A 694 -6.69 -7.01 -32.02
CA ILE A 694 -7.55 -7.93 -32.82
C ILE A 694 -6.84 -9.27 -33.01
N GLY A 695 -7.50 -10.37 -32.59
CA GLY A 695 -7.04 -11.73 -32.84
C GLY A 695 -5.74 -12.12 -32.08
N LEU A 696 -5.32 -11.32 -31.11
CA LEU A 696 -4.15 -11.66 -30.28
C LEU A 696 -4.51 -12.57 -29.10
N ASP A 697 -5.69 -12.35 -28.48
CA ASP A 697 -6.13 -13.12 -27.32
C ASP A 697 -6.75 -14.47 -27.72
N PHE A 698 -6.80 -15.42 -26.78
CA PHE A 698 -7.35 -16.78 -27.01
C PHE A 698 -8.88 -16.80 -27.05
N THR A 699 -9.54 -15.77 -26.57
CA THR A 699 -11.02 -15.61 -26.58
C THR A 699 -11.37 -14.14 -26.64
N ASP A 700 -12.60 -13.86 -27.09
CA ASP A 700 -13.18 -12.53 -27.00
C ASP A 700 -13.22 -12.03 -25.56
N PRO A 701 -13.14 -10.70 -25.33
CA PRO A 701 -13.30 -10.13 -24.01
C PRO A 701 -14.63 -10.52 -23.36
N PRO A 702 -14.65 -10.83 -22.05
CA PRO A 702 -15.87 -11.18 -21.36
C PRO A 702 -16.86 -10.01 -21.31
N PRO A 703 -18.18 -10.29 -21.23
CA PRO A 703 -19.18 -9.25 -21.11
C PRO A 703 -19.02 -8.41 -19.84
N GLY A 704 -19.49 -7.17 -19.87
CA GLY A 704 -19.54 -6.30 -18.69
C GLY A 704 -20.47 -6.86 -17.60
N TYR A 705 -20.26 -6.43 -16.35
CA TYR A 705 -20.97 -6.95 -15.20
C TYR A 705 -21.20 -5.89 -14.12
N ALA A 706 -22.09 -6.20 -13.17
CA ALA A 706 -22.34 -5.40 -11.97
C ALA A 706 -22.31 -6.27 -10.72
N LEU A 707 -21.68 -5.78 -9.66
CA LEU A 707 -21.58 -6.47 -8.38
C LEU A 707 -22.17 -5.60 -7.27
N LEU A 708 -22.97 -6.20 -6.40
CA LEU A 708 -23.54 -5.58 -5.20
C LEU A 708 -22.81 -6.06 -3.96
N ALA A 709 -22.38 -5.13 -3.12
CA ALA A 709 -21.79 -5.39 -1.81
C ALA A 709 -22.57 -4.66 -0.71
N LEU A 710 -22.56 -5.23 0.50
CA LEU A 710 -23.15 -4.65 1.70
C LEU A 710 -22.23 -4.89 2.89
N ASP A 711 -21.97 -3.82 3.67
CA ASP A 711 -21.17 -3.87 4.88
C ASP A 711 -22.00 -3.38 6.07
N LEU A 712 -21.97 -4.10 7.18
CA LEU A 712 -22.52 -3.71 8.47
C LEU A 712 -21.41 -3.77 9.52
N LEU A 713 -21.25 -2.70 10.28
CA LEU A 713 -20.27 -2.64 11.36
C LEU A 713 -20.94 -2.08 12.61
N VAL A 714 -20.79 -2.78 13.73
CA VAL A 714 -21.24 -2.35 15.04
C VAL A 714 -20.05 -2.29 15.97
N GLU A 715 -19.82 -1.15 16.57
CA GLU A 715 -18.78 -0.98 17.60
C GLU A 715 -19.44 -0.55 18.92
N ARG A 716 -19.07 -1.24 20.00
CA ARG A 716 -19.63 -1.03 21.32
C ARG A 716 -18.54 -1.12 22.40
N PRO A 717 -18.52 -0.21 23.39
CA PRO A 717 -17.69 -0.36 24.57
C PRO A 717 -18.15 -1.57 25.42
N LEU A 718 -17.16 -2.27 25.97
CA LEU A 718 -17.35 -3.38 26.89
C LEU A 718 -16.52 -3.09 28.17
N GLY A 719 -17.08 -2.30 29.09
CA GLY A 719 -16.35 -1.77 30.22
C GLY A 719 -15.24 -0.78 29.77
N LYS A 720 -13.98 -1.17 29.99
CA LYS A 720 -12.80 -0.40 29.54
C LYS A 720 -12.31 -0.80 28.14
N ASP A 721 -12.88 -1.83 27.58
CA ASP A 721 -12.50 -2.41 26.31
C ASP A 721 -13.49 -2.01 25.21
N ARG A 722 -13.22 -2.40 23.97
CA ARG A 722 -14.12 -2.21 22.82
C ARG A 722 -14.35 -3.54 22.12
N MET A 723 -15.57 -3.76 21.71
CA MET A 723 -15.97 -4.89 20.88
C MET A 723 -16.53 -4.37 19.56
N GLN A 724 -16.06 -4.93 18.46
CA GLN A 724 -16.54 -4.65 17.12
C GLN A 724 -17.08 -5.94 16.51
N LEU A 725 -18.26 -5.87 15.91
CA LEU A 725 -18.86 -6.92 15.10
C LEU A 725 -19.06 -6.42 13.70
N GLY A 726 -18.58 -7.15 12.70
CA GLY A 726 -18.74 -6.80 11.30
C GLY A 726 -19.34 -7.94 10.49
N ILE A 727 -20.11 -7.57 9.49
CA ILE A 727 -20.69 -8.45 8.46
C ILE A 727 -20.46 -7.79 7.13
N ARG A 728 -19.94 -8.55 6.17
CA ARG A 728 -19.77 -8.10 4.79
C ARG A 728 -20.31 -9.16 3.84
N GLY A 729 -21.02 -8.68 2.82
CA GLY A 729 -21.46 -9.49 1.70
C GLY A 729 -20.91 -8.94 0.39
N ASP A 730 -20.25 -9.78 -0.38
CA ASP A 730 -19.73 -9.47 -1.71
C ASP A 730 -20.50 -10.27 -2.76
N ASN A 731 -20.67 -9.71 -3.96
CA ASN A 731 -21.44 -10.31 -5.06
C ASN A 731 -22.80 -10.86 -4.60
N LEU A 732 -23.57 -10.07 -3.86
CA LEU A 732 -24.82 -10.49 -3.22
C LEU A 732 -25.91 -10.93 -4.21
N LEU A 733 -25.84 -10.50 -5.47
CA LEU A 733 -26.73 -10.96 -6.53
C LEU A 733 -26.29 -12.30 -7.15
N ASN A 734 -25.18 -12.87 -6.68
CA ASN A 734 -24.58 -14.09 -7.21
C ASN A 734 -24.36 -14.05 -8.71
N THR A 735 -23.93 -12.87 -9.22
CA THR A 735 -23.69 -12.64 -10.64
C THR A 735 -22.53 -13.54 -11.11
N ALA A 736 -22.76 -14.31 -12.18
CA ALA A 736 -21.69 -15.03 -12.87
C ALA A 736 -20.95 -14.03 -13.77
N TYR A 737 -19.65 -13.88 -13.54
CA TYR A 737 -18.84 -12.93 -14.29
C TYR A 737 -17.39 -13.41 -14.43
N ARG A 738 -16.70 -12.82 -15.40
CA ARG A 738 -15.25 -12.96 -15.63
C ARG A 738 -14.68 -11.56 -15.80
N ASP A 739 -13.59 -11.26 -15.08
CA ASP A 739 -12.89 -9.99 -15.32
C ASP A 739 -11.88 -10.16 -16.45
N TYR A 740 -11.70 -9.12 -17.27
CA TYR A 740 -10.75 -9.15 -18.39
C TYR A 740 -9.30 -9.36 -17.93
N LEU A 741 -8.97 -8.89 -16.73
CA LEU A 741 -7.62 -9.06 -16.14
C LEU A 741 -7.45 -10.39 -15.40
N ASP A 742 -8.48 -11.24 -15.26
CA ASP A 742 -8.33 -12.55 -14.65
C ASP A 742 -7.70 -13.52 -15.66
N ARG A 743 -6.55 -14.08 -15.30
CA ARG A 743 -5.84 -15.08 -16.14
C ARG A 743 -6.62 -16.39 -16.31
N PHE A 744 -7.49 -16.71 -15.35
CA PHE A 744 -8.34 -17.90 -15.42
C PHE A 744 -9.71 -17.66 -16.06
N ARG A 745 -9.96 -16.44 -16.61
CA ARG A 745 -11.18 -16.15 -17.39
C ARG A 745 -11.41 -17.12 -18.56
N TYR A 746 -10.37 -17.76 -19.04
CA TYR A 746 -10.47 -18.78 -20.09
C TYR A 746 -11.15 -20.06 -19.60
N TYR A 747 -11.10 -20.35 -18.30
CA TYR A 747 -11.45 -21.66 -17.74
C TYR A 747 -12.67 -21.62 -16.81
N ALA A 748 -12.91 -20.52 -16.10
CA ALA A 748 -13.94 -20.48 -15.08
C ALA A 748 -14.46 -19.05 -14.80
N ASP A 749 -15.66 -18.98 -14.22
CA ASP A 749 -16.21 -17.76 -13.64
C ASP A 749 -15.49 -17.39 -12.33
N ALA A 750 -15.54 -16.12 -11.96
CA ALA A 750 -15.03 -15.64 -10.68
C ALA A 750 -15.91 -16.12 -9.49
N ARG A 751 -15.47 -15.83 -8.26
CA ARG A 751 -16.23 -16.16 -7.04
C ARG A 751 -17.66 -15.61 -7.09
N GLY A 752 -18.61 -16.43 -6.69
CA GLY A 752 -20.01 -16.06 -6.48
C GLY A 752 -20.20 -15.28 -5.19
N VAL A 753 -21.38 -15.38 -4.59
CA VAL A 753 -21.69 -14.71 -3.32
C VAL A 753 -20.72 -15.15 -2.22
N ASP A 754 -20.21 -14.16 -1.48
CA ASP A 754 -19.39 -14.40 -0.29
C ASP A 754 -19.92 -13.58 0.89
N LEU A 755 -20.00 -14.21 2.06
CA LEU A 755 -20.33 -13.55 3.32
C LEU A 755 -19.16 -13.73 4.28
N THR A 756 -18.63 -12.64 4.78
CA THR A 756 -17.58 -12.61 5.80
C THR A 756 -18.16 -12.04 7.08
N LEU A 757 -17.93 -12.71 8.20
CA LEU A 757 -18.31 -12.30 9.55
C LEU A 757 -17.03 -12.17 10.37
N TRP A 758 -16.94 -11.13 11.21
CA TRP A 758 -15.83 -11.02 12.16
C TRP A 758 -16.27 -10.41 13.48
N ILE A 759 -15.55 -10.79 14.51
CA ILE A 759 -15.64 -10.20 15.84
C ILE A 759 -14.24 -9.77 16.27
N THR A 760 -14.11 -8.55 16.78
CA THR A 760 -12.84 -8.00 17.27
C THR A 760 -13.05 -7.52 18.70
N TRP A 761 -12.19 -7.97 19.60
CA TRP A 761 -12.10 -7.47 20.97
C TRP A 761 -10.79 -6.73 21.14
N ARG A 762 -10.88 -5.43 21.50
CA ARG A 762 -9.75 -4.55 21.78
C ARG A 762 -9.73 -4.23 23.27
N PHE A 763 -8.64 -4.56 23.95
CA PHE A 763 -8.47 -4.36 25.38
C PHE A 763 -7.27 -3.46 25.69
N GLY A 764 -7.33 -2.78 26.86
CA GLY A 764 -6.27 -1.86 27.30
C GLY A 764 -6.23 -0.52 26.54
N HIS A 765 -7.14 -0.28 25.61
CA HIS A 765 -7.27 0.96 24.84
C HIS A 765 -8.09 2.04 25.53
N ALA A 766 -8.03 2.14 26.88
CA ALA A 766 -8.84 3.09 27.61
C ALA A 766 -8.48 4.55 27.27
N GLU A 767 -9.03 5.04 26.18
CA GLU A 767 -9.30 6.46 26.00
C GLU A 767 -10.75 6.72 26.40
N ARG A 768 -10.92 7.66 27.33
CA ARG A 768 -12.23 8.25 27.58
C ARG A 768 -12.59 9.04 26.32
N LEU A 769 -13.69 8.67 25.68
CA LEU A 769 -14.33 9.58 24.73
C LEU A 769 -14.53 10.94 25.42
N PRO A 770 -14.25 12.04 24.75
CA PRO A 770 -14.57 13.36 25.24
C PRO A 770 -16.07 13.56 25.46
#